data_6946510dc29c63d393d973659c80f29f
#
_entry.id   6946510dc29c63d393d973659c80f29f
#
_cell.length_a   1.000
_cell.length_b   1.000
_cell.length_c   1.000
_cell.angle_alpha   90.00
_cell.angle_beta   90.00
_cell.angle_gamma   90.00
#
_symmetry.space_group_name_H-M   'P 1'
#
loop_
_entity.id
_entity.type
_entity.pdbx_description
1 polymer ?
#
loop_
_entity_poly.entity_id
_entity_poly.type
_entity_poly.pdbx_seq_one_letter_code
_entity_poly.pdbx_strand_id
1 'polypeptide(L)'
;SDNRLARTNSETYGVIPAAISFNPTRPVFDPNKDSGFSEDFSTGLANPYLTVHTEKNIQETLNVFISSFGELKFTDWLKFRQNFGYGYSYYERNTYNNRWTGAGIAPTNGYATKSDDAYESISTESLLAFNKKFGVHGINAVLGMTYENSMWHSKWMAASNFPNDMTEDNVIEAGTKDRRMESSRGKSQLMSYLFRANYNLLDRYLFTFSMRRDGSSKLSELNRWNNFYSGAVAWRLSDESFVKQLNFFDDLKLRVSAGQTGGQGVSAYATRSRFVVSNYGMGGSLQSGMAESRWGGPAAALLKWETTNQFDIGLDIAFLNNRVNLTVDAYYKKTKDLLFDKLIPMSSGFSRIQANYGNVTNKGLEISGHFIPVKARNFLWSIDANISFNRNKVGGLDADQYSDVAWGIENMFLVRNGEPIGTLYGYVEDGFYDNEAEVRADPLYRNETDSKVKSMVGEVKYKNLDDDPVIDNRDRQIIGNTNPDYQYGITNTLEWKNWTFSFFLQGTQGNDVLNVNLKKFDMASVDNMPYFIYNNRWTAENRANAKWPRANRTSTRSMRASDRYIEDGSYLRCKNVSLSYRFRHPMKFVESINLVASVSNLFTISGYSWMDPDVNSFGSDPKRRGVDMASYPSARTFNFGVQIGF
;
A
#
# COMPACT_ATOMS: atom_id res chain seq x y z
N SER A 1 21.26 1.19 -4.63
CA SER A 1 20.63 2.38 -4.01
C SER A 1 21.09 2.55 -2.58
N ASP A 2 21.23 3.77 -2.13
CA ASP A 2 21.52 4.11 -0.73
C ASP A 2 20.21 4.58 -0.07
N ASN A 3 19.78 3.83 0.94
CA ASN A 3 18.46 3.99 1.54
C ASN A 3 18.50 4.59 2.96
N ARG A 4 19.51 5.44 3.26
CA ARG A 4 19.66 6.04 4.59
C ARG A 4 18.41 6.79 5.09
N LEU A 5 17.67 7.42 4.18
CA LEU A 5 16.43 8.13 4.48
C LEU A 5 15.20 7.22 4.60
N ALA A 6 15.30 5.94 4.21
CA ALA A 6 14.15 5.04 4.09
C ALA A 6 13.65 4.45 5.44
N ARG A 7 14.19 4.87 6.58
CA ARG A 7 13.68 4.46 7.91
C ARG A 7 12.45 5.30 8.29
N THR A 8 11.37 5.11 7.55
CA THR A 8 10.15 5.89 7.73
C THR A 8 9.33 5.43 8.93
N ASN A 9 9.27 4.14 9.21
CA ASN A 9 8.43 3.59 10.27
C ASN A 9 9.14 3.46 11.63
N SER A 10 10.21 4.22 11.86
CA SER A 10 10.94 4.20 13.12
C SER A 10 10.73 5.52 13.89
N GLU A 11 10.10 5.41 15.03
CA GLU A 11 9.87 6.54 15.94
C GLU A 11 11.16 7.18 16.43
N THR A 12 12.15 6.33 16.76
CA THR A 12 13.40 6.77 17.40
C THR A 12 14.52 7.00 16.38
N TYR A 13 14.61 6.17 15.34
CA TYR A 13 15.79 6.12 14.46
C TYR A 13 15.55 6.69 13.08
N GLY A 14 14.30 7.06 12.74
CA GLY A 14 13.99 7.70 11.46
C GLY A 14 14.54 9.12 11.39
N VAL A 15 15.15 9.50 10.27
CA VAL A 15 15.78 10.83 10.11
C VAL A 15 14.75 11.97 10.25
N ILE A 16 13.57 11.83 9.67
CA ILE A 16 12.53 12.87 9.74
C ILE A 16 12.00 13.06 11.18
N PRO A 17 11.55 12.00 11.88
CA PRO A 17 11.14 12.14 13.27
C PRO A 17 12.26 12.69 14.16
N ALA A 18 13.50 12.21 13.98
CA ALA A 18 14.65 12.69 14.72
C ALA A 18 14.92 14.17 14.47
N ALA A 19 14.87 14.64 13.21
CA ALA A 19 15.10 16.04 12.87
C ALA A 19 14.07 17.00 13.50
N ILE A 20 12.83 16.57 13.63
CA ILE A 20 11.77 17.38 14.25
C ILE A 20 11.85 17.34 15.77
N SER A 21 12.19 16.17 16.35
CA SER A 21 12.18 15.95 17.80
C SER A 21 13.50 16.33 18.49
N PHE A 22 14.59 16.45 17.74
CA PHE A 22 15.90 16.77 18.32
C PHE A 22 15.89 18.14 19.00
N ASN A 23 16.58 18.26 20.13
CA ASN A 23 16.59 19.50 20.92
C ASN A 23 17.24 20.65 20.14
N PRO A 24 16.51 21.74 19.83
CA PRO A 24 17.00 22.84 19.00
C PRO A 24 18.08 23.70 19.67
N THR A 25 18.28 23.56 20.98
CA THR A 25 19.34 24.28 21.70
C THR A 25 20.71 23.58 21.61
N ARG A 26 20.76 22.35 21.07
CA ARG A 26 22.00 21.64 20.85
C ARG A 26 22.57 21.97 19.48
N PRO A 27 23.87 22.30 19.36
CA PRO A 27 24.52 22.48 18.06
C PRO A 27 24.59 21.15 17.32
N VAL A 28 24.78 21.18 16.01
CA VAL A 28 24.98 19.96 15.21
C VAL A 28 26.27 19.24 15.59
N PHE A 29 27.35 19.99 15.78
CA PHE A 29 28.68 19.49 16.15
C PHE A 29 29.01 19.79 17.59
N ASP A 30 29.66 18.86 18.26
CA ASP A 30 30.20 19.04 19.62
C ASP A 30 31.60 18.40 19.70
N PRO A 31 32.67 19.22 19.71
CA PRO A 31 34.05 18.75 19.73
C PRO A 31 34.41 18.04 21.03
N ASN A 32 33.59 18.13 22.09
CA ASN A 32 33.82 17.46 23.36
C ASN A 32 33.21 16.06 23.39
N LYS A 33 32.61 15.60 22.30
CA LYS A 33 32.05 14.27 22.15
C LYS A 33 32.93 13.43 21.24
N ASP A 34 33.08 12.14 21.60
CA ASP A 34 33.85 11.18 20.79
C ASP A 34 33.33 11.04 19.36
N SER A 35 32.04 11.24 19.16
CA SER A 35 31.41 11.27 17.84
C SER A 35 31.73 12.54 17.04
N GLY A 36 32.15 13.62 17.71
CA GLY A 36 32.26 14.97 17.13
C GLY A 36 30.93 15.66 16.91
N PHE A 37 29.82 15.04 17.33
CA PHE A 37 28.44 15.51 17.14
C PHE A 37 27.69 15.59 18.45
N SER A 38 26.72 16.50 18.53
CA SER A 38 25.82 16.55 19.68
C SER A 38 24.98 15.27 19.77
N GLU A 39 24.89 14.73 20.98
CA GLU A 39 24.19 13.50 21.31
C GLU A 39 23.06 13.79 22.27
N ASP A 40 21.95 13.10 22.14
CA ASP A 40 20.82 13.15 23.08
C ASP A 40 20.30 11.74 23.40
N PHE A 41 21.18 10.94 24.00
CA PHE A 41 20.85 9.56 24.37
C PHE A 41 19.82 9.46 25.51
N SER A 42 19.55 10.56 26.23
CA SER A 42 18.52 10.57 27.26
C SER A 42 17.11 10.37 26.70
N THR A 43 16.89 10.74 25.44
CA THR A 43 15.65 10.56 24.70
C THR A 43 15.71 9.40 23.72
N GLY A 44 16.87 8.76 23.53
CA GLY A 44 17.11 7.72 22.55
C GLY A 44 17.17 8.24 21.10
N LEU A 45 17.22 9.56 20.91
CA LEU A 45 17.27 10.19 19.59
C LEU A 45 18.72 10.28 19.09
N ALA A 46 18.96 9.74 17.90
CA ALA A 46 20.21 9.95 17.19
C ALA A 46 20.23 11.36 16.57
N ASN A 47 21.43 11.96 16.50
CA ASN A 47 21.61 13.20 15.75
C ASN A 47 21.27 12.96 14.27
N PRO A 48 20.23 13.64 13.69
CA PRO A 48 19.76 13.34 12.34
C PRO A 48 20.82 13.63 11.28
N TYR A 49 21.66 14.63 11.48
CA TYR A 49 22.78 14.94 10.56
C TYR A 49 23.82 13.81 10.59
N LEU A 50 24.21 13.34 11.76
CA LEU A 50 25.11 12.21 11.91
C LEU A 50 24.54 10.94 11.24
N THR A 51 23.27 10.64 11.46
CA THR A 51 22.57 9.50 10.85
C THR A 51 22.69 9.51 9.33
N VAL A 52 22.39 10.64 8.69
CA VAL A 52 22.46 10.78 7.21
C VAL A 52 23.88 10.58 6.69
N HIS A 53 24.89 11.02 7.44
CA HIS A 53 26.27 11.00 6.98
C HIS A 53 27.03 9.71 7.29
N THR A 54 26.60 8.95 8.31
CA THR A 54 27.37 7.81 8.80
C THR A 54 26.64 6.46 8.73
N GLU A 55 25.32 6.44 8.68
CA GLU A 55 24.63 5.16 8.47
C GLU A 55 24.83 4.68 7.03
N LYS A 56 25.10 3.39 6.91
CA LYS A 56 25.19 2.69 5.64
C LYS A 56 23.96 1.81 5.45
N ASN A 57 23.31 1.92 4.30
CA ASN A 57 22.17 1.09 3.93
C ASN A 57 22.13 0.97 2.40
N ILE A 58 23.02 0.13 1.89
CA ILE A 58 23.22 -0.04 0.45
C ILE A 58 22.49 -1.29 0.00
N GLN A 59 21.69 -1.14 -1.04
CA GLN A 59 21.03 -2.25 -1.71
C GLN A 59 21.47 -2.30 -3.17
N GLU A 60 21.96 -3.46 -3.59
CA GLU A 60 22.25 -3.80 -4.98
C GLU A 60 21.18 -4.75 -5.49
N THR A 61 20.79 -4.59 -6.75
CA THR A 61 19.72 -5.38 -7.34
C THR A 61 20.12 -5.78 -8.76
N LEU A 62 20.08 -7.08 -9.03
CA LEU A 62 20.20 -7.64 -10.37
C LEU A 62 18.86 -8.25 -10.78
N ASN A 63 18.29 -7.80 -11.87
CA ASN A 63 17.10 -8.40 -12.46
C ASN A 63 17.42 -8.88 -13.87
N VAL A 64 17.15 -10.15 -14.13
CA VAL A 64 17.27 -10.77 -15.44
C VAL A 64 15.89 -11.32 -15.82
N PHE A 65 15.41 -10.92 -16.99
CA PHE A 65 14.16 -11.46 -17.54
C PHE A 65 14.39 -11.91 -18.98
N ILE A 66 14.08 -13.17 -19.23
CA ILE A 66 14.19 -13.79 -20.56
C ILE A 66 12.80 -14.24 -20.96
N SER A 67 12.33 -13.81 -22.12
CA SER A 67 11.09 -14.28 -22.71
C SER A 67 11.35 -14.72 -24.14
N SER A 68 10.87 -15.91 -24.47
CA SER A 68 10.97 -16.45 -25.84
C SER A 68 9.67 -17.14 -26.22
N PHE A 69 9.40 -17.23 -27.49
CA PHE A 69 8.26 -17.98 -28.00
C PHE A 69 8.58 -18.65 -29.34
N GLY A 70 7.90 -19.76 -29.60
CA GLY A 70 7.81 -20.40 -30.89
C GLY A 70 6.36 -20.47 -31.37
N GLU A 71 6.11 -20.16 -32.63
CA GLU A 71 4.76 -20.25 -33.21
C GLU A 71 4.81 -21.18 -34.45
N LEU A 72 3.93 -22.17 -34.44
CA LEU A 72 3.68 -23.06 -35.57
C LEU A 72 2.32 -22.74 -36.17
N LYS A 73 2.27 -22.34 -37.42
CA LYS A 73 1.05 -22.11 -38.19
C LYS A 73 0.72 -23.39 -38.96
N PHE A 74 -0.30 -24.13 -38.51
CA PHE A 74 -0.77 -25.32 -39.22
C PHE A 74 -1.60 -24.94 -40.46
N THR A 75 -2.38 -23.87 -40.29
CA THR A 75 -3.19 -23.27 -41.34
C THR A 75 -3.32 -21.76 -41.05
N ASP A 76 -3.94 -20.97 -41.94
CA ASP A 76 -4.18 -19.53 -41.71
C ASP A 76 -5.09 -19.28 -40.52
N TRP A 77 -5.88 -20.25 -40.09
CA TRP A 77 -6.84 -20.17 -39.03
C TRP A 77 -6.51 -20.99 -37.77
N LEU A 78 -5.43 -21.81 -37.79
CA LEU A 78 -5.02 -22.67 -36.66
C LEU A 78 -3.54 -22.52 -36.40
N LYS A 79 -3.19 -22.08 -35.19
CA LYS A 79 -1.82 -21.83 -34.74
C LYS A 79 -1.59 -22.45 -33.38
N PHE A 80 -0.39 -22.99 -33.19
CA PHE A 80 0.13 -23.39 -31.90
C PHE A 80 1.24 -22.41 -31.49
N ARG A 81 1.19 -21.91 -30.27
CA ARG A 81 2.22 -21.04 -29.71
C ARG A 81 2.69 -21.60 -28.38
N GLN A 82 4.00 -21.70 -28.25
CA GLN A 82 4.69 -22.06 -27.01
C GLN A 82 5.46 -20.84 -26.53
N ASN A 83 5.09 -20.35 -25.34
CA ASN A 83 5.80 -19.28 -24.65
C ASN A 83 6.66 -19.88 -23.53
N PHE A 84 7.82 -19.31 -23.29
CA PHE A 84 8.72 -19.61 -22.19
C PHE A 84 9.18 -18.32 -21.56
N GLY A 85 9.11 -18.22 -20.24
CA GLY A 85 9.59 -17.09 -19.45
C GLY A 85 10.52 -17.57 -18.33
N TYR A 86 11.62 -16.88 -18.14
CA TYR A 86 12.53 -17.04 -17.02
C TYR A 86 12.80 -15.69 -16.40
N GLY A 87 12.59 -15.58 -15.08
CA GLY A 87 12.88 -14.40 -14.30
C GLY A 87 13.83 -14.75 -13.16
N TYR A 88 14.85 -13.96 -12.97
CA TYR A 88 15.76 -14.04 -11.84
C TYR A 88 15.97 -12.66 -11.25
N SER A 89 15.73 -12.51 -9.95
CA SER A 89 15.99 -11.30 -9.20
C SER A 89 16.90 -11.62 -8.02
N TYR A 90 17.95 -10.87 -7.87
CA TYR A 90 18.89 -10.97 -6.75
C TYR A 90 19.00 -9.62 -6.08
N TYR A 91 18.86 -9.62 -4.76
CA TYR A 91 18.95 -8.44 -3.91
C TYR A 91 20.03 -8.69 -2.85
N GLU A 92 21.04 -7.86 -2.84
CA GLU A 92 22.03 -7.80 -1.77
C GLU A 92 21.82 -6.52 -0.98
N ARG A 93 21.71 -6.60 0.34
CA ARG A 93 21.55 -5.44 1.20
C ARG A 93 22.54 -5.50 2.35
N ASN A 94 23.36 -4.48 2.43
CA ASN A 94 24.38 -4.30 3.47
C ASN A 94 24.04 -3.06 4.29
N THR A 95 23.94 -3.21 5.62
CA THR A 95 23.68 -2.10 6.54
C THR A 95 24.73 -2.04 7.63
N TYR A 96 25.08 -0.82 8.01
CA TYR A 96 25.89 -0.55 9.19
C TYR A 96 25.34 0.65 9.95
N ASN A 97 25.08 0.48 11.23
CA ASN A 97 24.84 1.56 12.17
C ASN A 97 26.04 1.66 13.09
N ASN A 98 26.71 2.79 13.07
CA ASN A 98 27.84 3.02 13.94
C ASN A 98 27.39 3.14 15.42
N ARG A 99 28.33 3.19 16.34
CA ARG A 99 28.07 3.25 17.80
C ARG A 99 27.28 4.48 18.25
N TRP A 100 27.07 5.46 17.38
CA TRP A 100 26.42 6.73 17.68
C TRP A 100 25.03 6.87 16.99
N THR A 101 24.65 5.93 16.15
CA THR A 101 23.40 6.02 15.36
C THR A 101 22.56 4.75 15.43
N GLY A 102 21.25 4.92 15.38
CA GLY A 102 20.28 3.87 15.21
C GLY A 102 20.44 2.69 16.18
N ALA A 103 20.42 1.48 15.63
CA ALA A 103 20.59 0.24 16.39
C ALA A 103 22.03 0.02 16.92
N GLY A 104 22.98 0.83 16.47
CA GLY A 104 24.39 0.75 16.90
C GLY A 104 24.71 1.45 18.20
N ILE A 105 23.80 2.29 18.73
CA ILE A 105 24.01 3.03 19.99
C ILE A 105 24.22 2.07 21.17
N ALA A 106 25.05 2.49 22.14
CA ALA A 106 25.34 1.72 23.35
C ALA A 106 24.06 1.18 24.03
N PRO A 107 24.05 -0.07 24.53
CA PRO A 107 25.18 -0.97 24.72
C PRO A 107 25.57 -1.83 23.48
N THR A 108 24.98 -1.57 22.31
CA THR A 108 25.17 -2.36 21.08
C THR A 108 26.57 -2.14 20.49
N ASN A 109 27.10 -0.90 20.54
CA ASN A 109 28.45 -0.51 20.06
C ASN A 109 28.72 -0.91 18.61
N GLY A 110 27.89 -0.43 17.69
CA GLY A 110 27.92 -0.79 16.29
C GLY A 110 27.06 -2.01 15.98
N TYR A 111 26.29 -1.94 14.87
CA TYR A 111 25.42 -3.02 14.42
C TYR A 111 25.47 -3.15 12.90
N ALA A 112 25.84 -4.34 12.44
CA ALA A 112 25.89 -4.68 11.01
C ALA A 112 24.86 -5.72 10.65
N THR A 113 24.29 -5.62 9.44
CA THR A 113 23.54 -6.70 8.82
C THR A 113 23.95 -6.89 7.36
N LYS A 114 23.89 -8.13 6.89
CA LYS A 114 24.01 -8.50 5.49
C LYS A 114 22.86 -9.42 5.12
N SER A 115 22.20 -9.17 4.00
CA SER A 115 21.18 -10.07 3.47
C SER A 115 21.35 -10.29 1.99
N ASP A 116 21.15 -11.54 1.58
CA ASP A 116 21.08 -12.00 0.19
C ASP A 116 19.73 -12.64 -0.04
N ASP A 117 18.93 -12.06 -0.90
CA ASP A 117 17.63 -12.58 -1.29
C ASP A 117 17.62 -12.86 -2.80
N ALA A 118 17.35 -14.10 -3.18
CA ALA A 118 17.17 -14.45 -4.59
C ALA A 118 15.78 -15.02 -4.85
N TYR A 119 15.21 -14.59 -5.95
CA TYR A 119 13.92 -15.00 -6.44
C TYR A 119 14.05 -15.50 -7.88
N GLU A 120 13.59 -16.72 -8.14
CA GLU A 120 13.60 -17.36 -9.45
C GLU A 120 12.19 -17.73 -9.86
N SER A 121 11.82 -17.42 -11.10
CA SER A 121 10.53 -17.80 -11.68
C SER A 121 10.71 -18.41 -13.06
N ILE A 122 10.02 -19.52 -13.29
CA ILE A 122 9.92 -20.19 -14.58
C ILE A 122 8.45 -20.25 -14.94
N SER A 123 8.11 -19.79 -16.14
CA SER A 123 6.77 -19.91 -16.70
C SER A 123 6.81 -20.54 -18.07
N THR A 124 5.84 -21.39 -18.35
CA THR A 124 5.61 -21.96 -19.68
C THR A 124 4.13 -21.93 -19.99
N GLU A 125 3.82 -21.60 -21.23
CA GLU A 125 2.44 -21.50 -21.71
C GLU A 125 2.34 -22.11 -23.10
N SER A 126 1.45 -23.07 -23.27
CA SER A 126 1.13 -23.73 -24.53
C SER A 126 -0.28 -23.30 -24.95
N LEU A 127 -0.41 -22.69 -26.12
CA LEU A 127 -1.67 -22.15 -26.64
C LEU A 127 -1.97 -22.71 -28.01
N LEU A 128 -3.16 -23.27 -28.19
CA LEU A 128 -3.73 -23.58 -29.47
C LEU A 128 -4.81 -22.58 -29.82
N ALA A 129 -4.55 -21.75 -30.81
CA ALA A 129 -5.42 -20.66 -31.22
C ALA A 129 -6.09 -20.95 -32.56
N PHE A 130 -7.41 -20.86 -32.56
CA PHE A 130 -8.28 -20.96 -33.74
C PHE A 130 -8.88 -19.59 -34.03
N ASN A 131 -8.78 -19.10 -35.27
CA ASN A 131 -9.36 -17.83 -35.70
C ASN A 131 -9.86 -17.94 -37.13
N LYS A 132 -11.19 -17.95 -37.33
CA LYS A 132 -11.77 -18.08 -38.65
C LYS A 132 -13.07 -17.28 -38.78
N LYS A 133 -13.26 -16.63 -39.94
CA LYS A 133 -14.49 -15.96 -40.31
C LYS A 133 -15.22 -16.77 -41.41
N PHE A 134 -16.48 -17.01 -41.16
CA PHE A 134 -17.40 -17.76 -42.06
C PHE A 134 -18.57 -16.83 -42.45
N GLY A 135 -18.40 -16.06 -43.51
CA GLY A 135 -19.37 -15.02 -43.88
C GLY A 135 -19.58 -14.00 -42.78
N VAL A 136 -20.76 -13.99 -42.15
CA VAL A 136 -21.11 -13.07 -41.05
C VAL A 136 -20.70 -13.58 -39.66
N HIS A 137 -20.15 -14.78 -39.57
CA HIS A 137 -19.76 -15.44 -38.33
C HIS A 137 -18.25 -15.39 -38.15
N GLY A 138 -17.76 -14.72 -37.11
CA GLY A 138 -16.36 -14.74 -36.69
C GLY A 138 -16.18 -15.58 -35.44
N ILE A 139 -15.26 -16.56 -35.45
CA ILE A 139 -14.95 -17.39 -34.30
C ILE A 139 -13.47 -17.25 -33.99
N ASN A 140 -13.17 -16.89 -32.75
CA ASN A 140 -11.81 -16.92 -32.19
C ASN A 140 -11.85 -17.78 -30.93
N ALA A 141 -11.07 -18.86 -30.88
CA ALA A 141 -11.00 -19.73 -29.72
C ALA A 141 -9.56 -20.03 -29.35
N VAL A 142 -9.31 -20.15 -28.07
CA VAL A 142 -7.99 -20.51 -27.53
C VAL A 142 -8.17 -21.63 -26.51
N LEU A 143 -7.39 -22.70 -26.67
CA LEU A 143 -7.19 -23.73 -25.65
C LEU A 143 -5.75 -23.60 -25.16
N GLY A 144 -5.55 -23.58 -23.85
CA GLY A 144 -4.23 -23.34 -23.30
C GLY A 144 -3.95 -24.12 -22.02
N MET A 145 -2.66 -24.27 -21.77
CA MET A 145 -2.10 -24.81 -20.52
C MET A 145 -0.98 -23.87 -20.08
N THR A 146 -0.99 -23.48 -18.81
CA THR A 146 0.08 -22.67 -18.21
C THR A 146 0.65 -23.38 -16.99
N TYR A 147 1.96 -23.25 -16.80
CA TYR A 147 2.66 -23.72 -15.62
C TYR A 147 3.63 -22.65 -15.15
N GLU A 148 3.55 -22.33 -13.87
CA GLU A 148 4.43 -21.38 -13.19
C GLU A 148 5.10 -22.06 -12.01
N ASN A 149 6.39 -21.83 -11.83
CA ASN A 149 7.16 -22.28 -10.70
C ASN A 149 8.00 -21.13 -10.18
N SER A 150 7.77 -20.74 -8.92
CA SER A 150 8.50 -19.69 -8.24
C SER A 150 9.26 -20.27 -7.06
N MET A 151 10.54 -19.94 -6.97
CA MET A 151 11.42 -20.31 -5.87
C MET A 151 12.06 -19.08 -5.29
N TRP A 152 12.27 -19.08 -3.99
CA TRP A 152 13.04 -18.03 -3.32
C TRP A 152 13.94 -18.61 -2.26
N HIS A 153 15.05 -17.95 -2.03
CA HIS A 153 15.88 -18.21 -0.88
C HIS A 153 16.41 -16.88 -0.33
N SER A 154 16.56 -16.84 0.97
CA SER A 154 17.05 -15.70 1.72
C SER A 154 18.13 -16.16 2.68
N LYS A 155 19.16 -15.34 2.84
CA LYS A 155 20.19 -15.47 3.85
C LYS A 155 20.32 -14.13 4.55
N TRP A 156 20.45 -14.17 5.86
CA TRP A 156 20.61 -12.97 6.64
C TRP A 156 21.62 -13.21 7.77
N MET A 157 22.47 -12.24 7.96
CA MET A 157 23.49 -12.24 9.02
C MET A 157 23.45 -10.92 9.77
N ALA A 158 23.70 -10.97 11.08
CA ALA A 158 23.87 -9.80 11.92
C ALA A 158 24.97 -10.01 12.94
N ALA A 159 25.60 -8.91 13.35
CA ALA A 159 26.51 -8.87 14.47
C ALA A 159 26.52 -7.47 15.12
N SER A 160 26.85 -7.43 16.39
CA SER A 160 27.00 -6.19 17.15
C SER A 160 28.30 -6.19 17.99
N ASN A 161 28.55 -5.06 18.68
CA ASN A 161 29.69 -4.84 19.52
C ASN A 161 31.01 -4.96 18.76
N PHE A 162 31.21 -4.07 17.80
CA PHE A 162 32.44 -3.93 17.02
C PHE A 162 33.52 -3.20 17.81
N PRO A 163 34.81 -3.53 17.63
CA PRO A 163 35.92 -2.84 18.32
C PRO A 163 36.00 -1.35 17.91
N ASN A 164 35.68 -1.02 16.68
CA ASN A 164 35.60 0.33 16.12
C ASN A 164 34.68 0.33 14.90
N ASP A 165 34.42 1.50 14.30
CA ASP A 165 33.52 1.67 13.14
C ASP A 165 34.26 1.70 11.78
N MET A 166 35.62 1.41 11.76
CA MET A 166 36.41 1.57 10.53
C MET A 166 36.09 0.56 9.43
N THR A 167 35.78 -0.66 9.81
CA THR A 167 35.49 -1.74 8.85
C THR A 167 34.03 -1.83 8.45
N GLU A 168 33.16 -1.19 9.25
CA GLU A 168 31.71 -1.22 9.07
C GLU A 168 31.19 -2.67 8.94
N ASP A 169 30.35 -2.94 7.90
CA ASP A 169 29.83 -4.28 7.59
C ASP A 169 30.85 -5.16 6.83
N ASN A 170 31.96 -4.61 6.33
CA ASN A 170 32.91 -5.37 5.51
C ASN A 170 33.56 -6.53 6.24
N VAL A 171 33.69 -6.43 7.57
CA VAL A 171 34.24 -7.49 8.46
C VAL A 171 33.21 -7.78 9.53
N ILE A 172 32.08 -8.40 9.18
CA ILE A 172 30.95 -8.65 10.09
C ILE A 172 31.36 -9.58 11.27
N GLU A 173 32.34 -10.45 11.06
CA GLU A 173 32.90 -11.33 12.09
C GLU A 173 33.66 -10.58 13.19
N ALA A 174 34.02 -9.30 13.03
CA ALA A 174 34.58 -8.47 14.07
C ALA A 174 33.58 -8.12 15.17
N GLY A 175 32.30 -8.19 14.90
CA GLY A 175 31.25 -8.06 15.90
C GLY A 175 31.26 -9.23 16.87
N THR A 176 31.32 -8.97 18.19
CA THR A 176 31.51 -9.99 19.21
C THR A 176 30.23 -10.45 19.89
N LYS A 177 29.11 -9.71 19.69
CA LYS A 177 27.79 -10.00 20.28
C LYS A 177 26.71 -10.11 19.22
N ASP A 178 25.56 -10.63 19.64
CA ASP A 178 24.32 -10.75 18.84
C ASP A 178 24.53 -11.37 17.45
N ARG A 179 25.51 -12.29 17.37
CA ARG A 179 25.79 -12.99 16.12
C ARG A 179 24.62 -13.87 15.73
N ARG A 180 23.99 -13.55 14.64
CA ARG A 180 22.85 -14.30 14.10
C ARG A 180 23.09 -14.65 12.65
N MET A 181 22.71 -15.86 12.29
CA MET A 181 22.67 -16.33 10.92
C MET A 181 21.33 -17.01 10.69
N GLU A 182 20.62 -16.55 9.70
CA GLU A 182 19.31 -17.09 9.35
C GLU A 182 19.28 -17.41 7.84
N SER A 183 18.57 -18.45 7.48
CA SER A 183 18.31 -18.77 6.09
C SER A 183 16.91 -19.31 5.92
N SER A 184 16.29 -18.99 4.80
CA SER A 184 14.99 -19.53 4.42
C SER A 184 14.96 -19.89 2.96
N ARG A 185 14.10 -20.83 2.61
CA ARG A 185 13.84 -21.24 1.23
C ARG A 185 12.38 -21.60 1.06
N GLY A 186 11.82 -21.22 -0.07
CA GLY A 186 10.46 -21.57 -0.38
C GLY A 186 10.23 -21.80 -1.86
N LYS A 187 9.12 -22.47 -2.16
CA LYS A 187 8.69 -22.80 -3.52
C LYS A 187 7.18 -22.75 -3.60
N SER A 188 6.67 -22.25 -4.71
CA SER A 188 5.25 -22.34 -5.06
C SER A 188 5.07 -22.67 -6.53
N GLN A 189 4.01 -23.41 -6.84
CA GLN A 189 3.69 -23.84 -8.19
C GLN A 189 2.22 -23.58 -8.47
N LEU A 190 1.93 -23.14 -9.69
CA LEU A 190 0.60 -22.94 -10.23
C LEU A 190 0.50 -23.61 -11.59
N MET A 191 -0.53 -24.42 -11.79
CA MET A 191 -0.83 -25.05 -13.07
C MET A 191 -2.26 -24.73 -13.46
N SER A 192 -2.47 -24.35 -14.72
CA SER A 192 -3.77 -23.93 -15.20
C SER A 192 -4.09 -24.50 -16.58
N TYR A 193 -5.35 -24.84 -16.76
CA TYR A 193 -5.93 -25.16 -18.06
C TYR A 193 -6.96 -24.06 -18.39
N LEU A 194 -6.91 -23.54 -19.60
CA LEU A 194 -7.82 -22.48 -20.02
C LEU A 194 -8.47 -22.79 -21.36
N PHE A 195 -9.71 -22.40 -21.47
CA PHE A 195 -10.45 -22.34 -22.72
C PHE A 195 -11.14 -21.00 -22.81
N ARG A 196 -11.04 -20.33 -23.96
CA ARG A 196 -11.78 -19.10 -24.27
C ARG A 196 -12.29 -19.17 -25.68
N ALA A 197 -13.55 -18.78 -25.87
CA ALA A 197 -14.16 -18.63 -27.19
C ALA A 197 -14.82 -17.25 -27.30
N ASN A 198 -14.53 -16.55 -28.38
CA ASN A 198 -15.21 -15.33 -28.79
C ASN A 198 -15.97 -15.63 -30.06
N TYR A 199 -17.25 -15.30 -30.08
CA TYR A 199 -18.11 -15.40 -31.24
C TYR A 199 -18.62 -14.04 -31.62
N ASN A 200 -18.39 -13.64 -32.86
CA ASN A 200 -18.82 -12.39 -33.44
C ASN A 200 -19.84 -12.68 -34.54
N LEU A 201 -21.04 -12.16 -34.38
CA LEU A 201 -22.12 -12.27 -35.35
C LEU A 201 -22.41 -10.91 -35.96
N LEU A 202 -22.31 -10.79 -37.29
CA LEU A 202 -22.59 -9.59 -38.07
C LEU A 202 -21.71 -8.38 -37.69
N ASP A 203 -20.62 -8.56 -37.01
CA ASP A 203 -19.79 -7.54 -36.38
C ASP A 203 -20.55 -6.64 -35.36
N ARG A 204 -21.76 -7.08 -34.93
CA ARG A 204 -22.66 -6.35 -34.00
C ARG A 204 -22.85 -7.03 -32.67
N TYR A 205 -23.03 -8.36 -32.68
CA TYR A 205 -23.31 -9.15 -31.49
C TYR A 205 -22.05 -9.97 -31.14
N LEU A 206 -21.46 -9.62 -30.02
CA LEU A 206 -20.19 -10.19 -29.58
C LEU A 206 -20.44 -11.03 -28.33
N PHE A 207 -20.04 -12.29 -28.35
CA PHE A 207 -20.17 -13.20 -27.23
C PHE A 207 -18.78 -13.71 -26.84
N THR A 208 -18.49 -13.70 -25.57
CA THR A 208 -17.26 -14.29 -25.00
C THR A 208 -17.64 -15.28 -23.93
N PHE A 209 -17.03 -16.45 -23.99
CA PHE A 209 -17.07 -17.42 -22.91
C PHE A 209 -15.63 -17.83 -22.56
N SER A 210 -15.32 -17.91 -21.26
CA SER A 210 -14.05 -18.51 -20.83
C SER A 210 -14.22 -19.40 -19.60
N MET A 211 -13.38 -20.41 -19.54
CA MET A 211 -13.25 -21.34 -18.44
C MET A 211 -11.77 -21.49 -18.12
N ARG A 212 -11.45 -21.45 -16.82
CA ARG A 212 -10.10 -21.71 -16.33
C ARG A 212 -10.16 -22.68 -15.14
N ARG A 213 -9.29 -23.68 -15.16
CA ARG A 213 -9.09 -24.61 -14.06
C ARG A 213 -7.68 -24.42 -13.51
N ASP A 214 -7.57 -23.95 -12.28
CA ASP A 214 -6.31 -23.62 -11.64
C ASP A 214 -6.00 -24.57 -10.48
N GLY A 215 -4.75 -24.99 -10.38
CA GLY A 215 -4.23 -25.82 -9.30
C GLY A 215 -3.00 -25.19 -8.65
N SER A 216 -3.09 -24.86 -7.35
CA SER A 216 -2.04 -24.20 -6.58
C SER A 216 -1.44 -25.10 -5.51
N SER A 217 -0.11 -25.12 -5.42
CA SER A 217 0.62 -25.81 -4.36
C SER A 217 0.53 -25.14 -2.98
N LYS A 218 0.01 -23.91 -2.91
CA LYS A 218 -0.17 -23.16 -1.65
C LYS A 218 -1.40 -23.60 -0.85
N LEU A 219 -2.36 -24.25 -1.53
CA LEU A 219 -3.63 -24.66 -0.96
C LEU A 219 -3.61 -26.14 -0.56
N SER A 220 -4.63 -26.55 0.19
CA SER A 220 -4.75 -27.93 0.66
C SER A 220 -4.88 -28.91 -0.50
N GLU A 221 -4.47 -30.16 -0.30
CA GLU A 221 -4.55 -31.17 -1.34
C GLU A 221 -5.97 -31.40 -1.84
N LEU A 222 -6.95 -31.35 -0.95
CA LEU A 222 -8.37 -31.52 -1.26
C LEU A 222 -8.94 -30.35 -2.06
N ASN A 223 -8.43 -29.13 -1.84
CA ASN A 223 -8.96 -27.89 -2.41
C ASN A 223 -7.98 -27.21 -3.38
N ARG A 224 -6.95 -27.93 -3.80
CA ARG A 224 -5.89 -27.41 -4.67
C ARG A 224 -6.42 -26.89 -5.98
N TRP A 225 -7.38 -27.59 -6.59
CA TRP A 225 -7.96 -27.31 -7.89
C TRP A 225 -9.30 -26.62 -7.77
N ASN A 226 -9.52 -25.55 -8.56
CA ASN A 226 -10.81 -24.91 -8.71
C ASN A 226 -11.08 -24.51 -10.14
N ASN A 227 -12.36 -24.38 -10.52
CA ASN A 227 -12.80 -23.95 -11.83
C ASN A 227 -13.42 -22.56 -11.75
N PHE A 228 -13.06 -21.71 -12.70
CA PHE A 228 -13.54 -20.34 -12.82
C PHE A 228 -14.15 -20.14 -14.20
N TYR A 229 -15.35 -19.59 -14.24
CA TYR A 229 -16.11 -19.35 -15.46
C TYR A 229 -16.37 -17.87 -15.63
N SER A 230 -16.36 -17.40 -16.89
CA SER A 230 -16.83 -16.06 -17.22
C SER A 230 -17.52 -16.03 -18.57
N GLY A 231 -18.49 -15.10 -18.70
CA GLY A 231 -19.20 -14.82 -19.93
C GLY A 231 -19.41 -13.33 -20.10
N ALA A 232 -19.39 -12.88 -21.35
CA ALA A 232 -19.70 -11.51 -21.71
C ALA A 232 -20.49 -11.44 -23.01
N VAL A 233 -21.39 -10.46 -23.07
CA VAL A 233 -22.13 -10.10 -24.27
C VAL A 233 -21.91 -8.62 -24.54
N ALA A 234 -21.60 -8.28 -25.79
CA ALA A 234 -21.57 -6.90 -26.21
C ALA A 234 -22.42 -6.72 -27.47
N TRP A 235 -23.17 -5.63 -27.48
CA TRP A 235 -24.04 -5.24 -28.58
C TRP A 235 -23.62 -3.88 -29.10
N ARG A 236 -23.17 -3.84 -30.37
CA ARG A 236 -22.86 -2.60 -31.07
C ARG A 236 -24.14 -1.98 -31.59
N LEU A 237 -24.75 -1.15 -30.75
CA LEU A 237 -26.02 -0.46 -31.03
C LEU A 237 -25.90 0.53 -32.18
N SER A 238 -24.72 1.16 -32.36
CA SER A 238 -24.47 2.08 -33.48
C SER A 238 -24.68 1.45 -34.87
N ASP A 239 -24.59 0.13 -34.98
CA ASP A 239 -24.80 -0.59 -36.25
C ASP A 239 -26.26 -0.92 -36.53
N GLU A 240 -27.16 -0.69 -35.59
CA GLU A 240 -28.57 -0.92 -35.75
C GLU A 240 -29.26 0.23 -36.51
N SER A 241 -30.25 -0.08 -37.35
CA SER A 241 -30.93 0.90 -38.20
C SER A 241 -31.59 2.02 -37.42
N PHE A 242 -32.18 1.71 -36.27
CA PHE A 242 -32.87 2.68 -35.43
C PHE A 242 -31.90 3.67 -34.74
N VAL A 243 -30.65 3.26 -34.46
CA VAL A 243 -29.63 4.15 -33.91
C VAL A 243 -28.97 4.95 -35.04
N LYS A 244 -28.69 4.32 -36.20
CA LYS A 244 -28.15 5.00 -37.38
C LYS A 244 -29.02 6.15 -37.85
N GLN A 245 -30.33 6.02 -37.75
CA GLN A 245 -31.30 7.10 -38.11
C GLN A 245 -31.15 8.35 -37.23
N LEU A 246 -30.66 8.21 -36.01
CA LEU A 246 -30.39 9.35 -35.10
C LEU A 246 -29.28 10.25 -35.61
N ASN A 247 -28.34 9.70 -36.40
CA ASN A 247 -27.18 10.38 -36.98
C ASN A 247 -26.36 11.21 -35.97
N PHE A 248 -26.32 10.73 -34.73
CA PHE A 248 -25.69 11.40 -33.60
C PHE A 248 -24.45 10.63 -33.07
N PHE A 249 -24.52 9.29 -33.06
CA PHE A 249 -23.47 8.46 -32.52
C PHE A 249 -22.52 7.95 -33.59
N ASP A 250 -21.22 8.11 -33.39
CA ASP A 250 -20.17 7.47 -34.19
C ASP A 250 -19.96 6.01 -33.76
N ASP A 251 -19.99 5.74 -32.45
CA ASP A 251 -20.06 4.40 -31.86
C ASP A 251 -20.94 4.42 -30.61
N LEU A 252 -21.74 3.37 -30.46
CA LEU A 252 -22.53 3.11 -29.25
C LEU A 252 -22.57 1.62 -29.03
N LYS A 253 -21.98 1.18 -27.91
CA LYS A 253 -21.84 -0.24 -27.57
C LYS A 253 -22.21 -0.51 -26.13
N LEU A 254 -23.16 -1.41 -25.92
CA LEU A 254 -23.54 -1.92 -24.61
C LEU A 254 -22.76 -3.21 -24.32
N ARG A 255 -22.22 -3.31 -23.11
CA ARG A 255 -21.48 -4.49 -22.62
C ARG A 255 -22.10 -4.98 -21.32
N VAL A 256 -22.20 -6.30 -21.19
CA VAL A 256 -22.61 -6.97 -19.94
C VAL A 256 -21.69 -8.15 -19.74
N SER A 257 -21.13 -8.27 -18.57
CA SER A 257 -20.26 -9.40 -18.22
C SER A 257 -20.53 -9.94 -16.82
N ALA A 258 -20.32 -11.25 -16.67
CA ALA A 258 -20.33 -11.91 -15.38
C ALA A 258 -19.21 -12.94 -15.34
N GLY A 259 -18.51 -13.05 -14.21
CA GLY A 259 -17.40 -13.99 -14.11
C GLY A 259 -16.91 -14.23 -12.70
N GLN A 260 -16.07 -15.24 -12.62
CA GLN A 260 -15.40 -15.66 -11.40
C GLN A 260 -13.89 -15.59 -11.56
N THR A 261 -13.19 -15.16 -10.50
CA THR A 261 -11.73 -15.22 -10.38
C THR A 261 -11.34 -15.82 -9.04
N GLY A 262 -10.20 -16.53 -9.03
CA GLY A 262 -9.64 -17.13 -7.82
C GLY A 262 -8.49 -16.32 -7.23
N GLY A 263 -8.41 -16.28 -5.90
CA GLY A 263 -7.30 -15.74 -5.14
C GLY A 263 -6.60 -16.83 -4.33
N GLN A 264 -5.26 -16.77 -4.25
CA GLN A 264 -4.42 -17.67 -3.45
C GLN A 264 -3.45 -16.88 -2.55
N GLY A 265 -3.96 -15.82 -1.91
CA GLY A 265 -3.20 -14.85 -1.12
C GLY A 265 -2.64 -15.39 0.20
N VAL A 266 -2.10 -16.63 0.21
CA VAL A 266 -1.47 -17.26 1.37
C VAL A 266 0.00 -17.55 1.11
N SER A 267 0.77 -17.64 2.20
CA SER A 267 2.17 -18.06 2.13
C SER A 267 2.29 -19.51 1.65
N ALA A 268 3.38 -19.82 0.97
CA ALA A 268 3.72 -21.22 0.69
C ALA A 268 3.82 -22.00 2.00
N TYR A 269 3.36 -23.24 1.97
CA TYR A 269 3.35 -24.15 3.12
C TYR A 269 2.43 -23.76 4.28
N ALA A 270 1.52 -22.79 4.12
CA ALA A 270 0.54 -22.44 5.15
C ALA A 270 -0.36 -23.62 5.59
N THR A 271 -0.54 -24.59 4.72
CA THR A 271 -1.31 -25.83 4.96
C THR A 271 -0.53 -26.91 5.74
N ARG A 272 0.72 -26.66 6.11
CA ARG A 272 1.60 -27.61 6.80
C ARG A 272 2.08 -27.04 8.13
N SER A 273 2.29 -27.91 9.12
CA SER A 273 2.97 -27.53 10.35
C SER A 273 4.39 -27.07 10.05
N ARG A 274 4.77 -25.94 10.63
CA ARG A 274 6.08 -25.32 10.49
C ARG A 274 6.78 -25.33 11.83
N PHE A 275 8.03 -25.74 11.85
CA PHE A 275 8.83 -25.79 13.05
C PHE A 275 9.94 -24.75 12.97
N VAL A 276 10.26 -24.16 14.10
CA VAL A 276 11.34 -23.20 14.29
C VAL A 276 12.26 -23.67 15.41
N VAL A 277 13.53 -23.32 15.32
CA VAL A 277 14.46 -23.55 16.43
C VAL A 277 14.00 -22.69 17.62
N SER A 278 13.84 -23.33 18.76
CA SER A 278 13.45 -22.70 20.02
C SER A 278 14.41 -23.15 21.12
N ASN A 279 14.98 -22.17 21.80
CA ASN A 279 15.88 -22.44 22.93
C ASN A 279 15.07 -22.42 24.23
N TYR A 280 15.35 -23.39 25.11
CA TYR A 280 14.76 -23.44 26.44
C TYR A 280 15.84 -23.70 27.49
N GLY A 281 15.63 -23.14 28.67
CA GLY A 281 16.57 -23.33 29.81
C GLY A 281 16.29 -24.66 30.50
N MET A 282 17.27 -25.54 30.56
CA MET A 282 17.19 -26.81 31.29
C MET A 282 18.52 -27.14 31.90
N GLY A 283 18.55 -27.48 33.22
CA GLY A 283 19.76 -27.85 33.89
C GLY A 283 20.84 -26.76 33.96
N GLY A 284 20.43 -25.48 33.99
CA GLY A 284 21.37 -24.34 34.04
C GLY A 284 22.01 -23.97 32.70
N SER A 285 21.63 -24.62 31.58
CA SER A 285 22.10 -24.32 30.24
C SER A 285 20.97 -24.13 29.26
N LEU A 286 21.24 -23.41 28.16
CA LEU A 286 20.31 -23.29 27.03
C LEU A 286 20.39 -24.57 26.18
N GLN A 287 19.24 -25.23 26.03
CA GLN A 287 19.10 -26.37 25.13
C GLN A 287 18.34 -25.90 23.87
N SER A 288 18.88 -26.25 22.72
CA SER A 288 18.20 -26.00 21.46
C SER A 288 17.22 -27.13 21.13
N GLY A 289 15.99 -26.78 20.83
CA GLY A 289 14.96 -27.70 20.43
C GLY A 289 14.19 -27.15 19.23
N MET A 290 13.16 -27.87 18.83
CA MET A 290 12.23 -27.42 17.80
C MET A 290 10.84 -27.27 18.38
N ALA A 291 10.21 -26.13 18.14
CA ALA A 291 8.83 -25.88 18.50
C ALA A 291 8.02 -25.56 17.25
N GLU A 292 6.71 -25.86 17.27
CA GLU A 292 5.84 -25.42 16.20
C GLU A 292 5.82 -23.88 16.16
N SER A 293 5.96 -23.33 14.98
CA SER A 293 6.04 -21.88 14.80
C SER A 293 4.73 -21.22 15.20
N ARG A 294 4.78 -20.35 16.21
CA ARG A 294 3.62 -19.52 16.61
C ARG A 294 3.32 -18.41 15.61
N TRP A 295 4.25 -18.08 14.72
CA TRP A 295 4.07 -17.08 13.68
C TRP A 295 3.23 -17.65 12.53
N GLY A 296 2.06 -17.05 12.29
CA GLY A 296 1.13 -17.47 11.25
C GLY A 296 0.16 -18.62 11.65
N GLY A 297 0.14 -19.01 12.93
CA GLY A 297 -0.79 -20.00 13.46
C GLY A 297 -0.45 -21.46 13.13
N PRO A 298 -1.32 -22.41 13.53
CA PRO A 298 -1.16 -23.84 13.24
C PRO A 298 -1.37 -24.11 11.74
N ALA A 299 -1.11 -25.36 11.32
CA ALA A 299 -1.35 -25.81 9.95
C ALA A 299 -2.80 -25.57 9.53
N ALA A 300 -3.00 -24.80 8.48
CA ALA A 300 -4.30 -24.50 7.90
C ALA A 300 -4.70 -25.56 6.86
N ALA A 301 -4.92 -26.80 7.30
CA ALA A 301 -5.05 -27.98 6.46
C ALA A 301 -6.23 -27.99 5.47
N LEU A 302 -7.21 -27.11 5.62
CA LEU A 302 -8.42 -27.04 4.79
C LEU A 302 -8.51 -25.81 3.89
N LEU A 303 -7.42 -25.05 3.75
CA LEU A 303 -7.42 -23.85 2.89
C LEU A 303 -7.85 -24.15 1.46
N LYS A 304 -8.78 -23.35 0.97
CA LYS A 304 -9.30 -23.38 -0.39
C LYS A 304 -9.12 -22.01 -1.07
N TRP A 305 -9.44 -21.93 -2.35
CA TRP A 305 -9.42 -20.72 -3.13
C TRP A 305 -10.38 -19.68 -2.55
N GLU A 306 -9.91 -18.45 -2.42
CA GLU A 306 -10.76 -17.29 -2.34
C GLU A 306 -11.45 -17.09 -3.69
N THR A 307 -12.75 -16.83 -3.71
CA THR A 307 -13.53 -16.70 -4.96
C THR A 307 -14.19 -15.35 -5.04
N THR A 308 -13.88 -14.62 -6.10
CA THR A 308 -14.53 -13.36 -6.44
C THR A 308 -15.51 -13.57 -7.58
N ASN A 309 -16.78 -13.26 -7.32
CA ASN A 309 -17.82 -13.16 -8.35
C ASN A 309 -18.01 -11.69 -8.72
N GLN A 310 -17.98 -11.38 -10.00
CA GLN A 310 -18.16 -10.04 -10.52
C GLN A 310 -19.25 -10.01 -11.56
N PHE A 311 -20.09 -8.98 -11.51
CA PHE A 311 -21.03 -8.57 -12.55
C PHE A 311 -20.69 -7.16 -12.95
N ASP A 312 -20.74 -6.88 -14.25
CA ASP A 312 -20.37 -5.60 -14.83
C ASP A 312 -21.32 -5.26 -15.99
N ILE A 313 -21.73 -4.00 -16.06
CA ILE A 313 -22.45 -3.40 -17.18
C ILE A 313 -21.72 -2.14 -17.61
N GLY A 314 -21.40 -2.08 -18.91
CA GLY A 314 -20.63 -0.97 -19.48
C GLY A 314 -21.28 -0.41 -20.73
N LEU A 315 -21.08 0.88 -20.95
CA LEU A 315 -21.55 1.61 -22.12
C LEU A 315 -20.38 2.40 -22.71
N ASP A 316 -20.02 2.10 -23.97
CA ASP A 316 -19.05 2.86 -24.75
C ASP A 316 -19.84 3.77 -25.72
N ILE A 317 -19.51 5.06 -25.72
CA ILE A 317 -20.21 6.10 -26.50
C ILE A 317 -19.17 6.93 -27.24
N ALA A 318 -19.31 7.09 -28.54
CA ALA A 318 -18.52 8.03 -29.34
C ALA A 318 -19.43 8.93 -30.16
N PHE A 319 -19.11 10.21 -30.24
CA PHE A 319 -19.87 11.19 -31.06
C PHE A 319 -18.98 12.39 -31.47
N LEU A 320 -19.51 13.27 -32.34
CA LEU A 320 -18.82 14.42 -32.93
C LEU A 320 -17.57 14.00 -33.74
N ASN A 321 -17.68 12.99 -34.59
CA ASN A 321 -16.61 12.40 -35.40
C ASN A 321 -15.47 11.89 -34.48
N ASN A 322 -15.80 11.09 -33.48
CA ASN A 322 -14.90 10.53 -32.45
C ASN A 322 -14.11 11.58 -31.67
N ARG A 323 -14.59 12.83 -31.58
CA ARG A 323 -13.97 13.87 -30.76
C ARG A 323 -14.34 13.75 -29.28
N VAL A 324 -15.44 13.08 -28.99
CA VAL A 324 -15.87 12.73 -27.63
C VAL A 324 -16.08 11.23 -27.57
N ASN A 325 -15.27 10.57 -26.73
CA ASN A 325 -15.40 9.16 -26.43
C ASN A 325 -15.58 9.01 -24.93
N LEU A 326 -16.64 8.35 -24.51
CA LEU A 326 -16.98 8.11 -23.10
C LEU A 326 -17.14 6.61 -22.87
N THR A 327 -16.61 6.13 -21.76
CA THR A 327 -16.89 4.79 -21.25
C THR A 327 -17.43 4.91 -19.83
N VAL A 328 -18.55 4.27 -19.57
CA VAL A 328 -19.20 4.22 -18.25
C VAL A 328 -19.39 2.77 -17.87
N ASP A 329 -18.78 2.35 -16.75
CA ASP A 329 -18.89 0.99 -16.22
C ASP A 329 -19.45 1.03 -14.81
N ALA A 330 -20.44 0.18 -14.54
CA ALA A 330 -20.99 -0.05 -13.21
C ALA A 330 -20.78 -1.52 -12.83
N TYR A 331 -20.20 -1.77 -11.68
CA TYR A 331 -19.87 -3.11 -11.25
C TYR A 331 -20.37 -3.47 -9.85
N TYR A 332 -20.59 -4.75 -9.68
CA TYR A 332 -20.82 -5.41 -8.40
C TYR A 332 -19.86 -6.59 -8.27
N LYS A 333 -19.03 -6.59 -7.23
CA LYS A 333 -18.00 -7.59 -6.99
C LYS A 333 -18.14 -8.13 -5.57
N LYS A 334 -18.25 -9.45 -5.42
CA LYS A 334 -18.29 -10.11 -4.11
C LYS A 334 -17.21 -11.17 -4.01
N THR A 335 -16.25 -10.94 -3.12
CA THR A 335 -15.21 -11.89 -2.76
C THR A 335 -15.68 -12.70 -1.55
N LYS A 336 -15.69 -14.01 -1.66
CA LYS A 336 -16.07 -14.97 -0.62
C LYS A 336 -14.87 -15.80 -0.22
N ASP A 337 -14.97 -16.42 0.95
CA ASP A 337 -13.93 -17.31 1.46
C ASP A 337 -12.58 -16.63 1.54
N LEU A 338 -12.57 -15.38 2.04
CA LEU A 338 -11.35 -14.57 2.19
C LEU A 338 -10.29 -15.36 2.95
N LEU A 339 -9.07 -15.33 2.45
CA LEU A 339 -7.91 -15.90 3.11
C LEU A 339 -7.43 -14.96 4.21
N PHE A 340 -7.96 -15.15 5.41
CA PHE A 340 -7.87 -14.20 6.52
C PHE A 340 -7.39 -14.87 7.80
N ASP A 341 -6.77 -14.12 8.69
CA ASP A 341 -6.38 -14.59 10.01
C ASP A 341 -7.61 -14.59 10.93
N LYS A 342 -8.11 -15.77 11.28
CA LYS A 342 -9.17 -15.95 12.26
C LYS A 342 -8.59 -16.08 13.66
N LEU A 343 -9.11 -15.31 14.61
CA LEU A 343 -8.72 -15.42 16.01
C LEU A 343 -9.22 -16.75 16.58
N ILE A 344 -8.39 -17.40 17.37
CA ILE A 344 -8.70 -18.65 18.06
C ILE A 344 -8.34 -18.55 19.54
N PRO A 345 -8.96 -19.35 20.41
CA PRO A 345 -8.68 -19.32 21.85
C PRO A 345 -7.20 -19.60 22.12
N MET A 346 -6.60 -18.81 23.01
CA MET A 346 -5.19 -18.95 23.41
C MET A 346 -4.88 -20.31 24.05
N SER A 347 -5.88 -21.03 24.56
CA SER A 347 -5.75 -22.39 25.07
C SER A 347 -5.28 -23.40 24.01
N SER A 348 -5.41 -23.07 22.71
CA SER A 348 -4.86 -23.84 21.59
C SER A 348 -3.34 -23.72 21.44
N GLY A 349 -2.70 -22.81 22.18
CA GLY A 349 -1.29 -22.44 22.02
C GLY A 349 -1.02 -21.41 20.92
N PHE A 350 -2.04 -20.97 20.19
CA PHE A 350 -1.96 -20.00 19.10
C PHE A 350 -3.00 -18.90 19.27
N SER A 351 -2.71 -17.71 18.79
CA SER A 351 -3.66 -16.58 18.81
C SER A 351 -4.55 -16.51 17.56
N ARG A 352 -4.10 -17.09 16.45
CA ARG A 352 -4.78 -17.01 15.14
C ARG A 352 -4.52 -18.26 14.30
N ILE A 353 -5.37 -18.48 13.30
CA ILE A 353 -5.20 -19.46 12.24
C ILE A 353 -5.56 -18.83 10.90
N GLN A 354 -4.82 -19.12 9.84
CA GLN A 354 -5.26 -18.77 8.48
C GLN A 354 -6.44 -19.64 8.07
N ALA A 355 -7.54 -19.03 7.68
CA ALA A 355 -8.76 -19.72 7.28
C ALA A 355 -9.46 -18.98 6.14
N ASN A 356 -10.32 -19.70 5.42
CA ASN A 356 -11.28 -19.05 4.53
C ASN A 356 -12.44 -18.49 5.37
N TYR A 357 -12.39 -17.18 5.64
CA TYR A 357 -13.24 -16.56 6.64
C TYR A 357 -13.68 -15.15 6.21
N GLY A 358 -15.00 -14.93 6.23
CA GLY A 358 -15.56 -13.65 5.84
C GLY A 358 -15.73 -13.45 4.33
N ASN A 359 -16.30 -12.33 3.98
CA ASN A 359 -16.47 -11.87 2.59
C ASN A 359 -16.39 -10.35 2.50
N VAL A 360 -16.07 -9.84 1.31
CA VAL A 360 -16.10 -8.40 1.01
C VAL A 360 -16.89 -8.17 -0.26
N THR A 361 -17.79 -7.21 -0.22
CA THR A 361 -18.57 -6.73 -1.36
C THR A 361 -18.05 -5.36 -1.78
N ASN A 362 -17.79 -5.17 -3.06
CA ASN A 362 -17.47 -3.88 -3.67
C ASN A 362 -18.54 -3.54 -4.71
N LYS A 363 -18.96 -2.28 -4.74
CA LYS A 363 -19.84 -1.71 -5.78
C LYS A 363 -19.20 -0.42 -6.25
N GLY A 364 -19.17 -0.21 -7.55
CA GLY A 364 -18.54 0.98 -8.08
C GLY A 364 -19.14 1.45 -9.40
N LEU A 365 -18.82 2.70 -9.69
CA LEU A 365 -19.07 3.37 -10.96
C LEU A 365 -17.74 3.96 -11.43
N GLU A 366 -17.39 3.68 -12.68
CA GLU A 366 -16.19 4.21 -13.32
C GLU A 366 -16.60 4.94 -14.59
N ILE A 367 -16.11 6.15 -14.76
CA ILE A 367 -16.36 6.96 -15.95
C ILE A 367 -15.01 7.39 -16.49
N SER A 368 -14.74 7.12 -17.74
CA SER A 368 -13.58 7.62 -18.46
C SER A 368 -13.99 8.30 -19.76
N GLY A 369 -13.22 9.30 -20.15
CA GLY A 369 -13.50 10.03 -21.38
C GLY A 369 -12.23 10.53 -22.06
N HIS A 370 -12.25 10.49 -23.38
CA HIS A 370 -11.30 11.13 -24.26
C HIS A 370 -12.00 12.23 -25.06
N PHE A 371 -11.48 13.44 -24.94
CA PHE A 371 -12.09 14.63 -25.57
C PHE A 371 -11.05 15.31 -26.45
N ILE A 372 -11.46 15.76 -27.65
CA ILE A 372 -10.65 16.58 -28.55
C ILE A 372 -11.36 17.95 -28.74
N PRO A 373 -11.21 18.89 -27.77
CA PRO A 373 -11.85 20.21 -27.86
C PRO A 373 -11.44 20.98 -29.11
N VAL A 374 -10.16 20.93 -29.46
CA VAL A 374 -9.63 21.65 -30.62
C VAL A 374 -8.80 20.71 -31.50
N LYS A 375 -9.16 20.65 -32.78
CA LYS A 375 -8.42 19.94 -33.83
C LYS A 375 -8.26 20.89 -35.04
N ALA A 376 -7.08 21.48 -35.18
CA ALA A 376 -6.74 22.36 -36.28
C ALA A 376 -5.49 21.83 -37.03
N ARG A 377 -5.13 22.42 -38.17
CA ARG A 377 -4.03 21.93 -39.03
C ARG A 377 -2.69 21.74 -38.30
N ASN A 378 -2.38 22.63 -37.37
CA ASN A 378 -1.09 22.62 -36.65
C ASN A 378 -1.27 22.61 -35.12
N PHE A 379 -2.50 22.42 -34.64
CA PHE A 379 -2.79 22.42 -33.20
C PHE A 379 -3.83 21.36 -32.87
N LEU A 380 -3.50 20.49 -31.91
CA LEU A 380 -4.38 19.50 -31.33
C LEU A 380 -4.39 19.68 -29.83
N TRP A 381 -5.58 19.77 -29.25
CA TRP A 381 -5.78 19.68 -27.81
C TRP A 381 -6.62 18.46 -27.50
N SER A 382 -6.10 17.54 -26.70
CA SER A 382 -6.81 16.39 -26.19
C SER A 382 -6.81 16.36 -24.67
N ILE A 383 -7.88 15.84 -24.11
CA ILE A 383 -8.09 15.65 -22.66
C ILE A 383 -8.50 14.20 -22.45
N ASP A 384 -7.75 13.48 -21.60
CA ASP A 384 -8.12 12.18 -21.08
C ASP A 384 -8.50 12.35 -19.61
N ALA A 385 -9.71 11.99 -19.23
CA ALA A 385 -10.22 12.14 -17.87
C ALA A 385 -10.85 10.83 -17.38
N ASN A 386 -10.67 10.54 -16.10
CA ASN A 386 -11.35 9.44 -15.44
C ASN A 386 -11.78 9.84 -14.03
N ILE A 387 -12.86 9.22 -13.57
CA ILE A 387 -13.33 9.31 -12.20
C ILE A 387 -13.89 7.95 -11.78
N SER A 388 -13.57 7.50 -10.57
CA SER A 388 -14.02 6.23 -10.01
C SER A 388 -14.59 6.40 -8.62
N PHE A 389 -15.69 5.71 -8.36
CA PHE A 389 -16.38 5.62 -7.08
C PHE A 389 -16.41 4.15 -6.68
N ASN A 390 -15.95 3.83 -5.47
CA ASN A 390 -16.02 2.48 -4.93
C ASN A 390 -16.56 2.50 -3.51
N ARG A 391 -17.44 1.57 -3.19
CA ARG A 391 -17.94 1.35 -1.83
C ARG A 391 -17.76 -0.12 -1.50
N ASN A 392 -17.03 -0.41 -0.43
CA ASN A 392 -16.84 -1.76 0.05
C ASN A 392 -17.57 -2.01 1.38
N LYS A 393 -17.92 -3.28 1.61
CA LYS A 393 -18.51 -3.75 2.88
C LYS A 393 -18.01 -5.13 3.22
N VAL A 394 -17.64 -5.31 4.48
CA VAL A 394 -17.29 -6.61 5.08
C VAL A 394 -18.54 -7.36 5.47
N GLY A 395 -18.49 -8.69 5.44
CA GLY A 395 -19.54 -9.58 5.93
C GLY A 395 -19.01 -10.96 6.29
N GLY A 396 -19.83 -11.75 7.00
CA GLY A 396 -19.52 -13.15 7.33
C GLY A 396 -18.43 -13.34 8.37
N LEU A 397 -18.22 -12.36 9.25
CA LEU A 397 -17.37 -12.50 10.43
C LEU A 397 -18.20 -12.93 11.64
N ASP A 398 -17.63 -13.78 12.50
CA ASP A 398 -18.25 -14.21 13.76
C ASP A 398 -18.11 -13.14 14.86
N ALA A 399 -17.08 -12.31 14.78
CA ALA A 399 -16.79 -11.23 15.73
C ALA A 399 -16.01 -10.11 15.06
N ASP A 400 -16.07 -8.93 15.67
CA ASP A 400 -15.25 -7.77 15.28
C ASP A 400 -13.75 -8.11 15.40
N GLN A 401 -12.97 -7.58 14.47
CA GLN A 401 -11.53 -7.70 14.51
C GLN A 401 -10.89 -6.32 14.57
N TYR A 402 -9.84 -6.22 15.35
CA TYR A 402 -9.11 -4.98 15.54
C TYR A 402 -7.68 -5.12 15.04
N SER A 403 -7.10 -4.02 14.61
CA SER A 403 -5.70 -3.96 14.22
C SER A 403 -5.04 -2.75 14.87
N ASP A 404 -3.87 -3.02 15.45
CA ASP A 404 -3.06 -2.00 16.08
C ASP A 404 -2.29 -1.19 15.04
N VAL A 405 -1.96 0.02 15.40
CA VAL A 405 -0.95 0.83 14.77
C VAL A 405 0.24 0.89 15.71
N ALA A 406 1.45 0.92 15.19
CA ALA A 406 2.65 1.07 16.00
C ALA A 406 2.61 2.37 16.83
N TRP A 407 3.59 2.54 17.73
CA TRP A 407 3.74 3.71 18.61
C TRP A 407 2.64 3.83 19.68
N GLY A 408 2.08 2.67 20.10
CA GLY A 408 1.14 2.59 21.22
C GLY A 408 -0.28 3.08 20.93
N ILE A 409 -0.68 3.20 19.65
CA ILE A 409 -2.08 3.40 19.28
C ILE A 409 -2.71 2.03 19.04
N GLU A 410 -3.41 1.54 20.04
CA GLU A 410 -3.99 0.21 20.04
C GLU A 410 -5.40 0.19 19.42
N ASN A 411 -5.70 -0.87 18.67
CA ASN A 411 -7.02 -1.16 18.13
C ASN A 411 -7.66 0.00 17.33
N MET A 412 -6.86 0.77 16.57
CA MET A 412 -7.35 1.93 15.83
C MET A 412 -8.13 1.56 14.57
N PHE A 413 -7.95 0.36 14.04
CA PHE A 413 -8.71 -0.13 12.89
C PHE A 413 -9.70 -1.20 13.30
N LEU A 414 -10.92 -1.08 12.78
CA LEU A 414 -12.02 -2.00 13.00
C LEU A 414 -12.40 -2.71 11.69
N VAL A 415 -12.51 -4.03 11.75
CA VAL A 415 -13.11 -4.85 10.69
C VAL A 415 -14.38 -5.47 11.25
N ARG A 416 -15.53 -4.95 10.83
CA ARG A 416 -16.88 -5.30 11.32
C ARG A 416 -17.82 -5.60 10.18
N ASN A 417 -18.78 -6.51 10.39
CA ASN A 417 -19.85 -6.77 9.43
C ASN A 417 -20.66 -5.51 9.14
N GLY A 418 -20.85 -5.18 7.86
CA GLY A 418 -21.59 -4.01 7.40
C GLY A 418 -20.73 -2.75 7.19
N GLU A 419 -19.53 -2.71 7.75
CA GLU A 419 -18.60 -1.60 7.63
C GLU A 419 -17.55 -1.84 6.52
N PRO A 420 -16.95 -0.78 5.97
CA PRO A 420 -15.85 -0.91 5.01
C PRO A 420 -14.54 -1.36 5.69
N ILE A 421 -13.66 -2.01 4.93
CA ILE A 421 -12.27 -2.21 5.36
C ILE A 421 -11.57 -0.85 5.42
N GLY A 422 -10.76 -0.61 6.46
CA GLY A 422 -10.11 0.69 6.68
C GLY A 422 -10.94 1.66 7.53
N THR A 423 -11.95 1.13 8.25
CA THR A 423 -12.72 1.89 9.24
C THR A 423 -11.85 2.21 10.46
N LEU A 424 -11.79 3.47 10.83
CA LEU A 424 -11.11 3.96 12.02
C LEU A 424 -12.06 3.94 13.22
N TYR A 425 -11.54 3.45 14.36
CA TYR A 425 -12.32 3.20 15.56
C TYR A 425 -11.59 3.69 16.80
N GLY A 426 -12.22 4.53 17.59
CA GLY A 426 -11.56 5.15 18.74
C GLY A 426 -12.48 6.01 19.57
N TYR A 427 -11.86 6.73 20.48
CA TYR A 427 -12.53 7.71 21.34
C TYR A 427 -12.78 9.00 20.57
N VAL A 428 -13.87 9.69 20.94
CA VAL A 428 -14.15 11.05 20.45
C VAL A 428 -13.77 12.04 21.54
N GLU A 429 -12.96 13.02 21.18
CA GLU A 429 -12.59 14.09 22.09
C GLU A 429 -13.73 15.11 22.25
N ASP A 430 -13.94 15.58 23.48
CA ASP A 430 -14.95 16.54 23.88
C ASP A 430 -14.33 17.80 24.52
N GLY A 431 -13.16 18.19 23.99
CA GLY A 431 -12.41 19.35 24.48
C GLY A 431 -11.49 19.04 25.67
N PHE A 432 -11.31 20.04 26.52
CA PHE A 432 -10.42 19.99 27.68
C PHE A 432 -11.18 20.37 28.94
N TYR A 433 -10.72 19.93 30.11
CA TYR A 433 -11.26 20.43 31.38
C TYR A 433 -10.71 21.81 31.67
N ASP A 434 -11.56 22.80 31.71
CA ASP A 434 -11.16 24.22 31.87
C ASP A 434 -10.84 24.60 33.31
N ASN A 435 -11.44 23.91 34.29
CA ASN A 435 -11.25 24.19 35.71
C ASN A 435 -11.62 22.99 36.59
N GLU A 436 -11.27 23.07 37.88
CA GLU A 436 -11.53 22.02 38.85
C GLU A 436 -13.04 21.75 39.08
N ALA A 437 -13.90 22.76 38.95
CA ALA A 437 -15.34 22.60 39.09
C ALA A 437 -15.91 21.72 37.94
N GLU A 438 -15.43 21.91 36.70
CA GLU A 438 -15.79 21.08 35.57
C GLU A 438 -15.31 19.64 35.76
N VAL A 439 -14.07 19.44 36.21
CA VAL A 439 -13.58 18.10 36.55
C VAL A 439 -14.45 17.44 37.62
N ARG A 440 -14.84 18.15 38.64
CA ARG A 440 -15.73 17.65 39.71
C ARG A 440 -17.14 17.34 39.22
N ALA A 441 -17.63 18.08 38.22
CA ALA A 441 -18.94 17.82 37.62
C ALA A 441 -18.98 16.51 36.81
N ASP A 442 -17.82 16.08 36.29
CA ASP A 442 -17.70 14.83 35.57
C ASP A 442 -17.84 13.63 36.51
N PRO A 443 -18.77 12.68 36.27
CA PRO A 443 -18.94 11.45 37.07
C PRO A 443 -17.64 10.67 37.27
N LEU A 444 -16.72 10.69 36.30
CA LEU A 444 -15.43 10.03 36.34
C LEU A 444 -14.52 10.52 37.49
N TYR A 445 -14.63 11.78 37.87
CA TYR A 445 -13.71 12.43 38.82
C TYR A 445 -14.42 13.02 40.03
N ARG A 446 -15.73 12.85 40.16
CA ARG A 446 -16.55 13.46 41.25
C ARG A 446 -16.02 13.12 42.64
N ASN A 447 -15.58 11.87 42.82
CA ASN A 447 -15.13 11.35 44.14
C ASN A 447 -13.60 11.26 44.25
N GLU A 448 -12.85 11.80 43.29
CA GLU A 448 -11.41 11.76 43.27
C GLU A 448 -10.79 12.77 44.24
N THR A 449 -9.52 12.55 44.59
CA THR A 449 -8.77 13.49 45.47
C THR A 449 -8.58 14.83 44.80
N ASP A 450 -8.43 15.90 45.61
CA ASP A 450 -8.16 17.26 45.08
C ASP A 450 -6.91 17.30 44.21
N SER A 451 -5.88 16.54 44.56
CA SER A 451 -4.66 16.43 43.75
C SER A 451 -4.96 15.84 42.37
N LYS A 452 -5.80 14.82 42.32
CA LYS A 452 -6.20 14.20 41.02
C LYS A 452 -7.04 15.16 40.21
N VAL A 453 -8.05 15.80 40.80
CA VAL A 453 -8.89 16.80 40.14
C VAL A 453 -8.06 17.91 39.53
N LYS A 454 -7.14 18.50 40.33
CA LYS A 454 -6.22 19.53 39.85
C LYS A 454 -5.32 19.08 38.71
N SER A 455 -4.91 17.82 38.74
CA SER A 455 -4.07 17.21 37.67
C SER A 455 -4.82 17.03 36.34
N MET A 456 -6.16 17.05 36.37
CA MET A 456 -7.01 16.89 35.18
C MET A 456 -7.31 18.21 34.46
N VAL A 457 -7.12 19.35 35.09
CA VAL A 457 -7.34 20.64 34.42
C VAL A 457 -6.39 20.80 33.23
N GLY A 458 -6.93 21.08 32.05
CA GLY A 458 -6.20 21.14 30.77
C GLY A 458 -5.93 19.78 30.10
N GLU A 459 -6.39 18.69 30.70
CA GLU A 459 -6.33 17.36 30.08
C GLU A 459 -7.50 17.12 29.10
N VAL A 460 -7.31 16.18 28.18
CA VAL A 460 -8.33 15.80 27.20
C VAL A 460 -9.55 15.20 27.89
N LYS A 461 -10.71 15.67 27.47
CA LYS A 461 -12.00 15.12 27.83
C LYS A 461 -12.47 14.21 26.69
N TYR A 462 -12.93 13.01 27.02
CA TYR A 462 -13.50 12.08 26.04
C TYR A 462 -14.99 11.92 26.27
N LYS A 463 -15.77 11.73 25.22
CA LYS A 463 -17.18 11.41 25.32
C LYS A 463 -17.35 10.08 26.04
N ASN A 464 -18.23 10.08 27.04
CA ASN A 464 -18.73 8.91 27.71
C ASN A 464 -20.04 8.50 27.00
N LEU A 465 -20.09 7.29 26.42
CA LEU A 465 -21.21 6.85 25.57
C LEU A 465 -22.23 6.01 26.32
N ASP A 466 -21.87 5.45 27.50
CA ASP A 466 -22.74 4.58 28.29
C ASP A 466 -23.05 5.11 29.69
N ASP A 467 -22.64 6.35 29.98
CA ASP A 467 -22.89 7.09 31.21
C ASP A 467 -22.37 6.39 32.50
N ASP A 468 -21.48 5.40 32.36
CA ASP A 468 -20.84 4.78 33.50
C ASP A 468 -19.65 5.62 34.03
N PRO A 469 -19.09 5.34 35.21
CA PRO A 469 -18.03 6.16 35.80
C PRO A 469 -16.62 5.83 35.25
N VAL A 470 -16.49 5.23 34.06
CA VAL A 470 -15.21 4.83 33.47
C VAL A 470 -15.19 5.13 31.98
N ILE A 471 -14.09 5.66 31.45
CA ILE A 471 -13.86 5.70 30.00
C ILE A 471 -13.07 4.47 29.60
N ASP A 472 -13.73 3.54 28.92
CA ASP A 472 -13.18 2.26 28.49
C ASP A 472 -13.50 1.96 26.99
N ASN A 473 -13.36 0.70 26.59
CA ASN A 473 -13.59 0.30 25.19
C ASN A 473 -15.05 0.45 24.73
N ARG A 474 -16.02 0.59 25.64
CA ARG A 474 -17.44 0.82 25.31
C ARG A 474 -17.70 2.24 24.83
N ASP A 475 -16.82 3.19 25.21
CA ASP A 475 -16.86 4.59 24.76
C ASP A 475 -16.21 4.83 23.41
N ARG A 476 -15.82 3.76 22.74
CA ARG A 476 -15.24 3.86 21.40
C ARG A 476 -16.30 3.72 20.34
N GLN A 477 -16.16 4.50 19.27
CA GLN A 477 -17.06 4.46 18.12
C GLN A 477 -16.29 4.57 16.81
N ILE A 478 -16.98 4.45 15.67
CA ILE A 478 -16.40 4.73 14.36
C ILE A 478 -16.15 6.22 14.26
N ILE A 479 -14.91 6.59 13.98
CA ILE A 479 -14.43 7.98 13.98
C ILE A 479 -13.86 8.42 12.62
N GLY A 480 -13.78 7.51 11.65
CA GLY A 480 -13.32 7.84 10.30
C GLY A 480 -13.26 6.64 9.37
N ASN A 481 -12.93 6.92 8.11
CA ASN A 481 -12.81 5.95 7.04
C ASN A 481 -11.70 6.33 6.06
N THR A 482 -10.74 5.44 5.87
CA THR A 482 -9.61 5.70 4.98
C THR A 482 -9.89 5.44 3.49
N ASN A 483 -11.11 5.01 3.14
CA ASN A 483 -11.50 4.84 1.75
C ASN A 483 -12.02 6.16 1.18
N PRO A 484 -11.59 6.53 -0.03
CA PRO A 484 -12.06 7.76 -0.66
C PRO A 484 -13.51 7.65 -1.13
N ASP A 485 -14.18 8.78 -1.19
CA ASP A 485 -15.46 8.92 -1.86
C ASP A 485 -15.33 8.76 -3.36
N TYR A 486 -14.30 9.39 -3.94
CA TYR A 486 -13.93 9.20 -5.33
C TYR A 486 -12.45 9.53 -5.57
N GLN A 487 -11.95 8.98 -6.67
CA GLN A 487 -10.60 9.27 -7.19
C GLN A 487 -10.75 9.74 -8.63
N TYR A 488 -9.87 10.63 -9.07
CA TYR A 488 -9.92 11.16 -10.43
C TYR A 488 -8.53 11.42 -11.00
N GLY A 489 -8.46 11.36 -12.32
CA GLY A 489 -7.27 11.69 -13.08
C GLY A 489 -7.63 12.48 -14.34
N ILE A 490 -6.84 13.50 -14.69
CA ILE A 490 -7.06 14.33 -15.87
C ILE A 490 -5.71 14.58 -16.52
N THR A 491 -5.52 14.07 -17.73
CA THR A 491 -4.37 14.37 -18.57
C THR A 491 -4.79 15.37 -19.67
N ASN A 492 -4.09 16.46 -19.79
CA ASN A 492 -4.20 17.39 -20.90
C ASN A 492 -2.97 17.26 -21.80
N THR A 493 -3.18 17.17 -23.10
CA THR A 493 -2.12 17.13 -24.08
C THR A 493 -2.38 18.19 -25.17
N LEU A 494 -1.42 19.07 -25.37
CA LEU A 494 -1.46 20.12 -26.35
C LEU A 494 -0.30 19.89 -27.34
N GLU A 495 -0.65 19.67 -28.61
CA GLU A 495 0.31 19.50 -29.67
C GLU A 495 0.27 20.73 -30.58
N TRP A 496 1.39 21.38 -30.77
CA TRP A 496 1.53 22.53 -31.66
C TRP A 496 2.75 22.37 -32.56
N LYS A 497 2.51 22.08 -33.84
CA LYS A 497 3.59 21.75 -34.81
C LYS A 497 4.46 20.59 -34.30
N ASN A 498 5.67 20.89 -33.85
CA ASN A 498 6.65 19.93 -33.34
C ASN A 498 6.73 19.94 -31.81
N TRP A 499 5.95 20.77 -31.13
CA TRP A 499 5.87 20.84 -29.69
C TRP A 499 4.74 19.95 -29.16
N THR A 500 5.02 19.23 -28.07
CA THR A 500 3.99 18.56 -27.28
C THR A 500 4.15 18.98 -25.82
N PHE A 501 3.11 19.57 -25.27
CA PHE A 501 2.99 19.90 -23.86
C PHE A 501 1.92 19.01 -23.23
N SER A 502 2.25 18.33 -22.13
CA SER A 502 1.28 17.51 -21.42
C SER A 502 1.40 17.72 -19.91
N PHE A 503 0.26 17.72 -19.22
CA PHE A 503 0.22 17.69 -17.76
C PHE A 503 -0.84 16.74 -17.25
N PHE A 504 -0.53 16.05 -16.16
CA PHE A 504 -1.39 15.10 -15.49
C PHE A 504 -1.72 15.55 -14.06
N LEU A 505 -3.01 15.72 -13.82
CA LEU A 505 -3.59 16.00 -12.52
C LEU A 505 -4.25 14.74 -11.97
N GLN A 506 -3.99 14.39 -10.71
CA GLN A 506 -4.71 13.33 -10.02
C GLN A 506 -5.17 13.79 -8.65
N GLY A 507 -6.24 13.22 -8.16
CA GLY A 507 -6.74 13.54 -6.83
C GLY A 507 -7.56 12.43 -6.21
N THR A 508 -7.67 12.52 -4.91
CA THR A 508 -8.49 11.65 -4.06
C THR A 508 -9.29 12.55 -3.14
N GLN A 509 -10.56 12.23 -2.92
CA GLN A 509 -11.45 13.06 -2.10
C GLN A 509 -12.22 12.19 -1.10
N GLY A 510 -12.40 12.73 0.11
CA GLY A 510 -13.27 12.17 1.15
C GLY A 510 -12.66 10.98 1.91
N ASN A 511 -11.36 10.77 1.82
CA ASN A 511 -10.65 9.79 2.64
C ASN A 511 -10.03 10.43 3.86
N ASP A 512 -10.04 9.72 4.98
CA ASP A 512 -9.29 10.09 6.16
C ASP A 512 -7.87 9.52 6.13
N VAL A 513 -6.94 10.24 6.73
CA VAL A 513 -5.57 9.81 7.01
C VAL A 513 -5.34 9.78 8.51
N LEU A 514 -4.83 8.67 9.01
CA LEU A 514 -4.37 8.54 10.38
C LEU A 514 -2.93 9.08 10.48
N ASN A 515 -2.79 10.31 10.98
CA ASN A 515 -1.50 10.97 11.17
C ASN A 515 -0.88 10.59 12.53
N VAL A 516 -0.18 9.47 12.56
CA VAL A 516 0.47 8.98 13.79
C VAL A 516 1.64 9.87 14.23
N ASN A 517 2.16 10.72 13.32
CA ASN A 517 3.25 11.63 13.64
C ASN A 517 2.86 12.61 14.75
N LEU A 518 1.58 12.99 14.82
CA LEU A 518 1.08 13.90 15.86
C LEU A 518 1.23 13.32 17.27
N LYS A 519 1.18 11.99 17.41
CA LYS A 519 1.40 11.32 18.69
C LYS A 519 2.84 11.49 19.20
N LYS A 520 3.82 11.54 18.30
CA LYS A 520 5.23 11.78 18.66
C LYS A 520 5.43 13.07 19.42
N PHE A 521 4.59 14.06 19.14
CA PHE A 521 4.65 15.40 19.73
C PHE A 521 3.58 15.61 20.81
N ASP A 522 3.11 14.53 21.41
CA ASP A 522 2.19 14.61 22.56
C ASP A 522 2.81 15.41 23.70
N MET A 523 1.95 16.07 24.48
CA MET A 523 2.33 16.91 25.62
C MET A 523 3.07 16.15 26.74
N ALA A 524 3.05 14.84 26.74
CA ALA A 524 3.83 13.98 27.61
C ALA A 524 5.25 13.72 27.10
N SER A 525 5.58 14.07 25.85
CA SER A 525 6.90 13.86 25.28
C SER A 525 7.95 14.74 25.94
N VAL A 526 9.17 14.22 26.02
CA VAL A 526 10.38 14.97 26.45
C VAL A 526 11.12 15.57 25.25
N ASP A 527 10.65 15.28 24.06
CA ASP A 527 11.24 15.71 22.80
C ASP A 527 10.91 17.18 22.49
N ASN A 528 11.52 17.74 21.46
CA ASN A 528 11.15 19.03 20.94
C ASN A 528 9.70 19.04 20.44
N MET A 529 8.99 20.12 20.70
CA MET A 529 7.58 20.28 20.31
C MET A 529 7.47 21.24 19.13
N PRO A 530 6.73 20.88 18.07
CA PRO A 530 6.45 21.78 16.97
C PRO A 530 5.74 23.06 17.43
N TYR A 531 6.09 24.18 16.81
CA TYR A 531 5.58 25.51 17.19
C TYR A 531 4.06 25.60 17.09
N PHE A 532 3.44 24.93 16.12
CA PHE A 532 1.99 24.92 15.97
C PHE A 532 1.28 24.21 17.14
N ILE A 533 1.89 23.18 17.74
CA ILE A 533 1.37 22.52 18.95
C ILE A 533 1.57 23.42 20.16
N TYR A 534 2.78 23.96 20.35
CA TYR A 534 3.10 24.84 21.46
C TYR A 534 2.14 26.04 21.55
N ASN A 535 1.87 26.70 20.43
CA ASN A 535 1.00 27.90 20.42
C ASN A 535 -0.47 27.58 20.62
N ASN A 536 -0.90 26.36 20.25
CA ASN A 536 -2.31 25.98 20.34
C ASN A 536 -2.59 25.03 21.53
N ARG A 537 -1.63 24.88 22.47
CA ARG A 537 -1.86 24.08 23.66
C ARG A 537 -2.79 24.82 24.64
N TRP A 538 -3.44 24.06 25.49
CA TRP A 538 -4.24 24.59 26.57
C TRP A 538 -3.34 25.34 27.59
N THR A 539 -3.68 26.55 27.89
CA THR A 539 -3.22 27.37 29.02
C THR A 539 -4.40 28.15 29.57
N ALA A 540 -4.30 28.69 30.77
CA ALA A 540 -5.36 29.50 31.37
C ALA A 540 -5.79 30.67 30.46
N GLU A 541 -4.84 31.24 29.70
CA GLU A 541 -5.05 32.35 28.79
C GLU A 541 -5.57 31.91 27.42
N ASN A 542 -5.23 30.69 26.96
CA ASN A 542 -5.57 30.17 25.62
C ASN A 542 -6.66 29.11 25.62
N ARG A 543 -7.32 28.83 26.74
CA ARG A 543 -8.30 27.75 26.88
C ARG A 543 -9.40 27.73 25.81
N ALA A 544 -9.91 28.93 25.45
CA ALA A 544 -10.99 29.05 24.46
C ALA A 544 -10.59 28.65 23.02
N ASN A 545 -9.29 28.72 22.69
CA ASN A 545 -8.77 28.43 21.35
C ASN A 545 -7.82 27.23 21.35
N ALA A 546 -7.69 26.53 22.48
CA ALA A 546 -6.79 25.39 22.59
C ALA A 546 -7.22 24.26 21.67
N LYS A 547 -6.26 23.72 20.93
CA LYS A 547 -6.42 22.50 20.09
C LYS A 547 -5.62 21.33 20.64
N TRP A 548 -4.74 21.57 21.61
CA TRP A 548 -3.87 20.57 22.25
C TRP A 548 -4.00 20.67 23.76
N PRO A 549 -3.86 19.55 24.50
CA PRO A 549 -3.95 19.56 25.94
C PRO A 549 -2.83 20.39 26.58
N ARG A 550 -2.92 20.57 27.87
CA ARG A 550 -1.88 21.14 28.68
C ARG A 550 -0.61 20.31 28.60
N ALA A 551 0.55 20.96 28.53
CA ALA A 551 1.82 20.26 28.64
C ALA A 551 1.93 19.56 30.02
N ASN A 552 1.93 18.22 30.00
CA ASN A 552 1.97 17.39 31.20
C ASN A 552 2.77 16.12 30.94
N ARG A 553 4.00 16.10 31.39
CA ARG A 553 4.95 15.04 31.15
C ARG A 553 4.54 13.66 31.71
N THR A 554 3.63 13.63 32.64
CA THR A 554 3.16 12.40 33.29
C THR A 554 1.82 11.90 32.79
N SER A 555 1.15 12.67 31.93
CA SER A 555 -0.14 12.27 31.37
C SER A 555 0.05 11.43 30.11
N THR A 556 -0.67 10.32 30.04
CA THR A 556 -0.78 9.50 28.82
C THR A 556 -2.20 9.58 28.26
N ARG A 557 -3.04 10.48 28.78
CA ARG A 557 -4.47 10.53 28.44
C ARG A 557 -4.69 10.91 26.98
N SER A 558 -3.94 11.86 26.46
CA SER A 558 -3.99 12.28 25.06
C SER A 558 -3.43 11.26 24.08
N MET A 559 -2.74 10.22 24.58
CA MET A 559 -2.16 9.14 23.76
C MET A 559 -3.15 8.04 23.36
N ARG A 560 -4.42 8.12 23.78
CA ARG A 560 -5.43 7.14 23.41
C ARG A 560 -5.76 7.21 21.92
N ALA A 561 -6.18 6.09 21.35
CA ALA A 561 -6.70 6.04 19.99
C ALA A 561 -7.95 6.90 19.86
N SER A 562 -7.84 8.11 19.32
CA SER A 562 -8.93 9.10 19.22
C SER A 562 -8.93 9.80 17.86
N ASP A 563 -9.98 10.55 17.62
CA ASP A 563 -10.17 11.39 16.44
C ASP A 563 -9.12 12.52 16.30
N ARG A 564 -8.36 12.85 17.37
CA ARG A 564 -7.24 13.78 17.34
C ARG A 564 -6.24 13.53 16.22
N TYR A 565 -6.00 12.27 15.90
CA TYR A 565 -4.98 11.84 14.93
C TYR A 565 -5.53 11.63 13.52
N ILE A 566 -6.82 11.94 13.31
CA ILE A 566 -7.48 11.77 12.02
C ILE A 566 -7.57 13.11 11.31
N GLU A 567 -7.11 13.17 10.10
CA GLU A 567 -7.14 14.36 9.26
C GLU A 567 -7.74 14.03 7.89
N ASP A 568 -8.29 15.06 7.22
CA ASP A 568 -8.73 14.95 5.84
C ASP A 568 -7.54 14.68 4.91
N GLY A 569 -7.56 13.52 4.27
CA GLY A 569 -6.55 13.07 3.31
C GLY A 569 -6.85 13.49 1.86
N SER A 570 -7.85 14.32 1.62
CA SER A 570 -8.21 14.79 0.29
C SER A 570 -7.09 15.63 -0.33
N TYR A 571 -6.79 15.39 -1.60
CA TYR A 571 -5.78 16.17 -2.31
C TYR A 571 -6.02 16.26 -3.83
N LEU A 572 -5.40 17.28 -4.43
CA LEU A 572 -5.14 17.42 -5.86
C LEU A 572 -3.65 17.54 -6.09
N ARG A 573 -3.07 16.70 -6.94
CA ARG A 573 -1.64 16.71 -7.28
C ARG A 573 -1.42 16.88 -8.77
N CYS A 574 -0.52 17.79 -9.13
CA CYS A 574 0.08 17.82 -10.46
C CYS A 574 1.22 16.79 -10.51
N LYS A 575 0.86 15.57 -10.97
CA LYS A 575 1.74 14.39 -10.91
C LYS A 575 2.86 14.43 -11.91
N ASN A 576 2.58 14.96 -13.10
CA ASN A 576 3.56 15.08 -14.17
C ASN A 576 3.26 16.29 -15.04
N VAL A 577 4.31 17.01 -15.43
CA VAL A 577 4.29 18.02 -16.49
C VAL A 577 5.42 17.69 -17.44
N SER A 578 5.17 17.64 -18.73
CA SER A 578 6.19 17.38 -19.73
C SER A 578 6.09 18.33 -20.92
N LEU A 579 7.22 18.74 -21.42
CA LEU A 579 7.36 19.51 -22.66
C LEU A 579 8.34 18.78 -23.55
N SER A 580 7.95 18.49 -24.77
CA SER A 580 8.84 17.88 -25.75
C SER A 580 8.86 18.65 -27.08
N TYR A 581 10.01 18.62 -27.77
CA TYR A 581 10.18 19.15 -29.08
C TYR A 581 10.80 18.12 -30.01
N ARG A 582 10.17 17.87 -31.14
CA ARG A 582 10.58 16.87 -32.13
C ARG A 582 11.19 17.53 -33.35
N PHE A 583 12.50 17.33 -33.57
CA PHE A 583 13.19 17.60 -34.83
C PHE A 583 12.93 16.44 -35.79
N ARG A 584 12.38 16.69 -36.96
CA ARG A 584 12.16 15.70 -38.01
C ARG A 584 13.29 15.79 -39.03
N HIS A 585 13.88 14.64 -39.37
CA HIS A 585 14.99 14.54 -40.34
C HIS A 585 16.12 15.58 -40.14
N PRO A 586 16.66 15.69 -38.90
CA PRO A 586 17.71 16.69 -38.64
C PRO A 586 19.01 16.39 -39.35
N MET A 587 19.27 15.12 -39.72
CA MET A 587 20.45 14.65 -40.43
C MET A 587 20.09 13.47 -41.35
N LYS A 588 20.96 13.18 -42.37
CA LYS A 588 20.70 12.15 -43.40
C LYS A 588 20.44 10.74 -42.84
N PHE A 589 21.03 10.42 -41.67
CA PHE A 589 20.90 9.09 -41.03
C PHE A 589 20.04 9.12 -39.75
N VAL A 590 19.45 10.26 -39.40
CA VAL A 590 18.64 10.43 -38.22
C VAL A 590 17.24 10.86 -38.64
N GLU A 591 16.26 9.99 -38.38
CA GLU A 591 14.87 10.22 -38.74
C GLU A 591 14.19 11.25 -37.80
N SER A 592 14.52 11.18 -36.53
CA SER A 592 14.01 12.16 -35.56
C SER A 592 14.91 12.31 -34.34
N ILE A 593 14.95 13.52 -33.77
CA ILE A 593 15.47 13.78 -32.42
C ILE A 593 14.33 14.39 -31.61
N ASN A 594 13.99 13.76 -30.49
CA ASN A 594 12.99 14.27 -29.57
C ASN A 594 13.67 14.67 -28.25
N LEU A 595 13.62 15.97 -27.93
CA LEU A 595 14.08 16.49 -26.65
C LEU A 595 12.89 16.54 -25.70
N VAL A 596 13.04 15.99 -24.49
CA VAL A 596 11.99 15.93 -23.48
C VAL A 596 12.50 16.54 -22.19
N ALA A 597 11.72 17.46 -21.62
CA ALA A 597 11.88 17.94 -20.26
C ALA A 597 10.60 17.61 -19.47
N SER A 598 10.73 17.00 -18.29
CA SER A 598 9.58 16.71 -17.47
C SER A 598 9.84 16.95 -15.98
N VAL A 599 8.76 17.26 -15.27
CA VAL A 599 8.76 17.44 -13.81
C VAL A 599 7.69 16.54 -13.23
N SER A 600 8.08 15.70 -12.27
CA SER A 600 7.14 14.87 -11.50
C SER A 600 6.85 15.52 -10.14
N ASN A 601 5.61 15.37 -9.67
CA ASN A 601 5.11 15.91 -8.39
C ASN A 601 5.34 17.43 -8.26
N LEU A 602 4.91 18.19 -9.28
CA LEU A 602 5.17 19.64 -9.36
C LEU A 602 4.58 20.39 -8.17
N PHE A 603 3.32 20.10 -7.80
CA PHE A 603 2.67 20.62 -6.60
C PHE A 603 1.57 19.67 -6.10
N THR A 604 1.23 19.77 -4.82
CA THR A 604 0.07 19.12 -4.18
C THR A 604 -0.71 20.16 -3.41
N ILE A 605 -2.03 20.17 -3.56
CA ILE A 605 -2.98 21.01 -2.81
C ILE A 605 -3.76 20.07 -1.90
N SER A 606 -3.69 20.29 -0.58
CA SER A 606 -4.34 19.46 0.44
C SER A 606 -4.54 20.26 1.71
N GLY A 607 -5.52 19.88 2.52
CA GLY A 607 -5.70 20.34 3.89
C GLY A 607 -4.88 19.56 4.92
N TYR A 608 -4.24 18.47 4.51
CA TYR A 608 -3.45 17.62 5.39
C TYR A 608 -2.27 18.38 6.03
N SER A 609 -2.11 18.26 7.35
CA SER A 609 -1.17 19.10 8.11
C SER A 609 0.29 18.66 8.02
N TRP A 610 0.54 17.40 7.57
CA TRP A 610 1.89 16.84 7.47
C TRP A 610 2.44 16.93 6.04
N MET A 611 3.50 16.18 5.72
CA MET A 611 4.30 16.39 4.51
C MET A 611 3.60 15.98 3.21
N ASP A 612 2.88 14.85 3.19
CA ASP A 612 2.25 14.29 1.98
C ASP A 612 0.96 13.56 2.36
N PRO A 613 -0.21 13.89 1.78
CA PRO A 613 -1.46 13.20 2.06
C PRO A 613 -1.57 11.81 1.40
N ASP A 614 -0.75 11.52 0.40
CA ASP A 614 -0.73 10.26 -0.35
C ASP A 614 0.21 9.26 0.34
N VAL A 615 -0.18 8.82 1.52
CA VAL A 615 0.65 8.01 2.41
C VAL A 615 0.01 6.67 2.74
N ASN A 616 0.86 5.65 2.92
CA ASN A 616 0.45 4.34 3.40
C ASN A 616 1.65 3.57 3.99
N SER A 617 1.94 3.78 5.26
CA SER A 617 3.08 3.17 5.94
C SER A 617 3.00 1.65 6.07
N PHE A 618 1.82 1.04 5.93
CA PHE A 618 1.61 -0.41 5.99
C PHE A 618 1.56 -1.10 4.62
N GLY A 619 1.88 -0.38 3.56
CA GLY A 619 2.03 -0.94 2.21
C GLY A 619 0.75 -1.62 1.70
N SER A 620 0.80 -2.92 1.46
CA SER A 620 -0.32 -3.69 0.90
C SER A 620 -1.34 -4.22 1.92
N ASP A 621 -1.21 -3.90 3.22
CA ASP A 621 -2.18 -4.33 4.23
C ASP A 621 -3.51 -3.57 4.06
N PRO A 622 -4.59 -4.22 3.57
CA PRO A 622 -5.83 -3.53 3.29
C PRO A 622 -6.55 -3.05 4.56
N LYS A 623 -6.25 -3.62 5.72
CA LYS A 623 -6.87 -3.27 7.01
C LYS A 623 -6.34 -1.97 7.58
N ARG A 624 -5.08 -1.61 7.26
CA ARG A 624 -4.35 -0.47 7.82
C ARG A 624 -3.92 0.51 6.74
N ARG A 625 -4.81 0.87 5.84
CA ARG A 625 -4.55 1.87 4.79
C ARG A 625 -4.62 3.29 5.35
N GLY A 626 -4.00 4.24 4.66
CA GLY A 626 -4.07 5.65 4.99
C GLY A 626 -3.41 6.00 6.33
N VAL A 627 -2.33 5.31 6.70
CA VAL A 627 -1.55 5.61 7.91
C VAL A 627 -0.27 6.31 7.53
N ASP A 628 -0.01 7.44 8.16
CA ASP A 628 1.27 8.15 8.08
C ASP A 628 2.08 7.97 9.37
N MET A 629 3.18 7.22 9.27
CA MET A 629 4.17 6.99 10.32
C MET A 629 5.53 7.46 9.83
N ALA A 630 5.76 8.76 9.78
CA ALA A 630 6.98 9.37 9.28
C ALA A 630 7.32 8.96 7.83
N SER A 631 6.31 8.87 7.00
CA SER A 631 6.48 8.58 5.58
C SER A 631 7.28 9.70 4.90
N TYR A 632 8.25 9.30 4.06
CA TYR A 632 9.00 10.27 3.27
C TYR A 632 8.10 10.87 2.17
N PRO A 633 8.04 12.19 2.02
CA PRO A 633 7.17 12.82 1.03
C PRO A 633 7.63 12.51 -0.41
N SER A 634 6.67 12.54 -1.33
CA SER A 634 6.94 12.35 -2.75
C SER A 634 7.89 13.43 -3.27
N ALA A 635 9.06 13.02 -3.76
CA ALA A 635 10.07 13.94 -4.28
C ALA A 635 9.61 14.62 -5.57
N ARG A 636 9.93 15.91 -5.70
CA ARG A 636 9.87 16.62 -7.00
C ARG A 636 11.10 16.25 -7.81
N THR A 637 10.88 15.66 -9.00
CA THR A 637 11.97 15.16 -9.84
C THR A 637 11.94 15.87 -11.19
N PHE A 638 13.09 16.38 -11.62
CA PHE A 638 13.30 16.98 -12.94
C PHE A 638 14.04 15.99 -13.83
N ASN A 639 13.48 15.68 -14.99
CA ASN A 639 14.08 14.76 -15.94
C ASN A 639 14.30 15.47 -17.29
N PHE A 640 15.46 15.24 -17.89
CA PHE A 640 15.79 15.66 -19.24
C PHE A 640 16.18 14.43 -20.05
N GLY A 641 15.61 14.30 -21.22
CA GLY A 641 15.84 13.15 -22.10
C GLY A 641 16.03 13.55 -23.54
N VAL A 642 16.82 12.75 -24.25
CA VAL A 642 17.00 12.82 -25.69
C VAL A 642 16.71 11.45 -26.27
N GLN A 643 15.77 11.39 -27.22
CA GLN A 643 15.43 10.17 -27.95
C GLN A 643 15.83 10.37 -29.42
N ILE A 644 16.59 9.46 -29.97
CA ILE A 644 17.07 9.52 -31.35
C ILE A 644 16.48 8.31 -32.09
N GLY A 645 15.75 8.59 -33.18
CA GLY A 645 15.24 7.59 -34.10
C GLY A 645 16.11 7.58 -35.37
N PHE A 646 16.52 6.39 -35.79
CA PHE A 646 17.36 6.15 -37.00
C PHE A 646 16.53 5.54 -38.11
#